data_5107b87431f2eaa1576a3b05c9d0f0af
#
_entry.id   5107b87431f2eaa1576a3b05c9d0f0af
#
_cell.length_a   1.000
_cell.length_b   1.000
_cell.length_c   1.000
_cell.angle_alpha   90.00
_cell.angle_beta   90.00
_cell.angle_gamma   90.00
#
_symmetry.space_group_name_H-M   'P 1'
#
loop_
_entity.id
_entity.type
_entity.pdbx_description
1 polymer ?
#
loop_
_entity_poly.entity_id
_entity_poly.type
_entity_poly.pdbx_seq_one_letter_code
_entity_poly.pdbx_strand_id
1 'polypeptide(L)'
;MKASTLLLGAAALFTLNAVEAATDNKKPNIVFIFTDDQDYRMNSLDYMPNVQKYLVEQGTTYKNHYATIAVCCPSRVGLLRGQYAHNTNITDVLPPFGGYERFNRLRLGEDYLPIWLQKAGYNTNYIGKLMNEYDVLNYNKPTPKGFDYQEQLVDPYTYIYNTAVFSVNGETPVYYKDVYQTDIIHAKTRAAFKRVQKQDDPFFLWVAPMAPHGQFEIFSNGTITSRSPVPAARHANHFKDVKIPRTPHFNPDKQVKTASYWKDLEKLNATLVEEFDEAYRNRLRSLQAVDELVGTVFEELEKSGKLDNTYVVYSADNGYHLGQHRAYPGKCTNMEEDINVPMLVRGPGISKGKESHIVSSHHDLAPTFLALARGDEHVPSWVDGGVIPLTKDLENHPKPVSKESFAVEFWSKENYAENYFPINTGAGPNTYKTVRVIAQDYNYMYAVWCTGEHELYNLKEDPYELNNLYDDEAHIQLTSRLDALLVVLKECKAESCRDPWRVLHPEDDSVKTLEDALQEKFDTHYTQFKKVEYNECLNYLLAQNESPQIGNHFNLNSTSTYDRVRLHTEKSDQFVIKSLTKRAYEEKQTLVMPAEYHDVFKLVPEASGPVGHVVPDENFEDLATPVPAELLETQVRWADYNFYSFGN
;
A
#
# COMPACT_ATOMS: atom_id res chain seq x y z
N MET A 1 -65.84 -57.90 41.13
CA MET A 1 -64.41 -58.19 41.05
C MET A 1 -63.90 -57.69 39.67
N LYS A 2 -63.41 -56.53 39.60
CA LYS A 2 -62.71 -55.97 38.38
C LYS A 2 -61.47 -55.27 38.86
N ALA A 3 -60.30 -55.82 38.48
CA ALA A 3 -58.99 -55.23 38.73
C ALA A 3 -58.69 -54.13 37.69
N SER A 4 -58.38 -52.94 38.15
CA SER A 4 -57.94 -51.86 37.32
C SER A 4 -56.43 -51.79 37.42
N THR A 5 -55.75 -51.93 36.27
CA THR A 5 -54.28 -51.80 36.11
C THR A 5 -54.02 -50.35 35.88
N LEU A 6 -53.21 -49.70 36.73
CA LEU A 6 -52.63 -48.36 36.49
C LEU A 6 -51.34 -48.51 35.68
N LEU A 7 -51.29 -47.86 34.53
CA LEU A 7 -50.02 -47.60 33.76
C LEU A 7 -49.46 -46.29 34.27
N LEU A 8 -48.23 -46.32 34.85
CA LEU A 8 -47.38 -45.16 35.08
C LEU A 8 -46.56 -44.94 33.81
N GLY A 9 -46.86 -43.82 33.13
CA GLY A 9 -46.04 -43.31 32.07
C GLY A 9 -44.94 -42.41 32.64
N ALA A 10 -43.67 -42.85 32.52
CA ALA A 10 -42.51 -41.99 32.82
C ALA A 10 -42.25 -41.05 31.65
N ALA A 11 -42.54 -39.77 31.80
CA ALA A 11 -42.11 -38.71 30.88
C ALA A 11 -40.69 -38.33 31.21
N ALA A 12 -39.73 -38.75 30.35
CA ALA A 12 -38.38 -38.29 30.41
C ALA A 12 -38.32 -36.87 29.80
N LEU A 13 -38.15 -35.86 30.64
CA LEU A 13 -37.80 -34.51 30.22
C LEU A 13 -36.33 -34.49 29.77
N PHE A 14 -36.12 -34.47 28.46
CA PHE A 14 -34.83 -34.03 27.91
C PHE A 14 -34.73 -32.53 28.07
N THR A 15 -33.99 -32.06 29.07
CA THR A 15 -33.48 -30.70 29.11
C THR A 15 -32.35 -30.60 28.12
N LEU A 16 -32.63 -30.02 26.96
CA LEU A 16 -31.60 -29.47 26.09
C LEU A 16 -30.92 -28.31 26.85
N ASN A 17 -29.81 -28.59 27.48
CA ASN A 17 -28.86 -27.53 27.84
C ASN A 17 -28.30 -26.97 26.53
N ALA A 18 -28.88 -25.88 26.04
CA ALA A 18 -28.20 -25.00 25.15
C ALA A 18 -27.00 -24.45 25.95
N VAL A 19 -25.84 -25.02 25.69
CA VAL A 19 -24.59 -24.37 26.05
C VAL A 19 -24.55 -23.12 25.16
N GLU A 20 -25.06 -22.01 25.67
CA GLU A 20 -24.64 -20.70 25.18
C GLU A 20 -23.13 -20.70 25.34
N ALA A 21 -22.41 -20.84 24.20
CA ALA A 21 -21.02 -20.53 24.17
C ALA A 21 -20.91 -19.07 24.66
N ALA A 22 -20.43 -18.92 25.90
CA ALA A 22 -20.02 -17.62 26.39
C ALA A 22 -19.07 -17.09 25.33
N THR A 23 -19.53 -16.12 24.55
CA THR A 23 -18.65 -15.36 23.64
C THR A 23 -17.59 -14.75 24.52
N ASP A 24 -16.42 -15.34 24.50
CA ASP A 24 -15.25 -14.83 25.21
C ASP A 24 -15.10 -13.38 24.75
N ASN A 25 -15.38 -12.43 25.66
CA ASN A 25 -15.43 -11.00 25.34
C ASN A 25 -14.03 -10.41 25.14
N LYS A 26 -13.05 -11.30 24.92
CA LYS A 26 -11.65 -11.00 24.73
C LYS A 26 -11.45 -10.34 23.36
N LYS A 27 -10.77 -9.18 23.35
CA LYS A 27 -10.39 -8.52 22.09
C LYS A 27 -9.47 -9.45 21.25
N PRO A 28 -9.67 -9.54 19.93
CA PRO A 28 -8.81 -10.36 19.08
C PRO A 28 -7.41 -9.78 18.96
N ASN A 29 -6.42 -10.62 18.70
CA ASN A 29 -5.11 -10.14 18.23
C ASN A 29 -5.16 -9.84 16.74
N ILE A 30 -4.25 -9.02 16.25
CA ILE A 30 -4.12 -8.69 14.83
C ILE A 30 -2.65 -8.84 14.43
N VAL A 31 -2.39 -9.66 13.43
CA VAL A 31 -1.10 -9.75 12.74
C VAL A 31 -1.27 -9.22 11.32
N PHE A 32 -0.47 -8.24 10.96
CA PHE A 32 -0.49 -7.65 9.63
C PHE A 32 0.86 -7.88 8.94
N ILE A 33 0.87 -8.66 7.87
CA ILE A 33 2.04 -8.92 7.02
C ILE A 33 1.91 -8.05 5.77
N PHE A 34 2.90 -7.19 5.53
CA PHE A 34 2.81 -6.13 4.54
C PHE A 34 4.09 -6.05 3.72
N THR A 35 4.08 -6.65 2.53
CA THR A 35 5.22 -6.70 1.61
C THR A 35 5.42 -5.39 0.87
N ASP A 36 6.56 -5.24 0.22
CA ASP A 36 6.95 -4.07 -0.56
C ASP A 36 6.96 -4.42 -2.05
N ASP A 37 6.14 -3.72 -2.86
CA ASP A 37 6.04 -3.92 -4.31
C ASP A 37 5.50 -5.29 -4.76
N GLN A 38 4.71 -5.98 -3.96
CA GLN A 38 4.22 -7.28 -4.39
C GLN A 38 3.03 -7.17 -5.32
N ASP A 39 3.20 -7.67 -6.53
CA ASP A 39 2.14 -7.78 -7.51
C ASP A 39 1.05 -8.81 -7.11
N TYR A 40 -0.16 -8.51 -7.53
CA TYR A 40 -1.26 -9.46 -7.49
C TYR A 40 -1.60 -9.99 -8.89
N ARG A 41 -1.52 -9.14 -9.91
CA ARG A 41 -1.95 -9.43 -11.28
C ARG A 41 -0.99 -10.30 -12.08
N MET A 42 0.26 -10.41 -11.66
CA MET A 42 1.24 -11.32 -12.26
C MET A 42 1.35 -12.68 -11.52
N ASN A 43 0.38 -12.99 -10.64
CA ASN A 43 0.22 -14.29 -10.00
C ASN A 43 1.32 -14.65 -8.98
N SER A 44 1.99 -13.69 -8.34
CA SER A 44 3.05 -13.98 -7.37
C SER A 44 2.59 -14.87 -6.21
N LEU A 45 1.34 -14.76 -5.79
CA LEU A 45 0.76 -15.57 -4.71
C LEU A 45 0.71 -17.08 -5.04
N ASP A 46 0.61 -17.45 -6.31
CA ASP A 46 0.52 -18.87 -6.73
C ASP A 46 1.83 -19.64 -6.44
N TYR A 47 2.92 -18.89 -6.25
CA TYR A 47 4.24 -19.43 -5.93
C TYR A 47 4.56 -19.43 -4.42
N MET A 48 3.58 -19.14 -3.56
CA MET A 48 3.75 -18.99 -2.11
C MET A 48 2.93 -20.07 -1.36
N PRO A 49 3.46 -21.29 -1.17
CA PRO A 49 2.69 -22.43 -0.65
C PRO A 49 2.14 -22.25 0.77
N ASN A 50 2.83 -21.52 1.66
CA ASN A 50 2.31 -21.22 2.99
C ASN A 50 1.19 -20.17 2.95
N VAL A 51 1.30 -19.16 2.10
CA VAL A 51 0.22 -18.20 1.84
C VAL A 51 -1.01 -18.93 1.31
N GLN A 52 -0.84 -19.82 0.34
CA GLN A 52 -1.94 -20.66 -0.19
C GLN A 52 -2.58 -21.47 0.92
N LYS A 53 -1.79 -22.25 1.67
CA LYS A 53 -2.27 -23.14 2.72
C LYS A 53 -2.98 -22.42 3.86
N TYR A 54 -2.40 -21.35 4.37
CA TYR A 54 -2.85 -20.75 5.61
C TYR A 54 -3.81 -19.56 5.42
N LEU A 55 -3.70 -18.83 4.32
CA LEU A 55 -4.50 -17.63 4.05
C LEU A 55 -5.55 -17.85 2.96
N VAL A 56 -5.17 -18.38 1.79
CA VAL A 56 -6.13 -18.60 0.69
C VAL A 56 -7.12 -19.70 1.05
N GLU A 57 -6.66 -20.88 1.45
CA GLU A 57 -7.53 -22.02 1.75
C GLU A 57 -8.29 -21.86 3.08
N GLN A 58 -7.73 -21.18 4.06
CA GLN A 58 -8.30 -21.03 5.40
C GLN A 58 -8.86 -19.64 5.72
N GLY A 59 -8.85 -18.74 4.76
CA GLY A 59 -9.33 -17.38 4.87
C GLY A 59 -10.15 -16.95 3.67
N THR A 60 -10.30 -15.64 3.49
CA THR A 60 -10.96 -15.01 2.34
C THR A 60 -9.97 -14.16 1.56
N THR A 61 -9.98 -14.31 0.23
CA THR A 61 -9.23 -13.47 -0.71
C THR A 61 -10.13 -12.33 -1.19
N TYR A 62 -9.72 -11.08 -0.95
CA TYR A 62 -10.42 -9.88 -1.39
C TYR A 62 -9.86 -9.43 -2.74
N LYS A 63 -10.60 -9.69 -3.83
CA LYS A 63 -10.16 -9.48 -5.21
C LYS A 63 -10.02 -8.00 -5.59
N ASN A 64 -10.81 -7.14 -4.96
CA ASN A 64 -10.93 -5.73 -5.31
C ASN A 64 -10.38 -4.85 -4.17
N HIS A 65 -9.13 -5.10 -3.77
CA HIS A 65 -8.40 -4.24 -2.83
C HIS A 65 -7.29 -3.47 -3.56
N TYR A 66 -7.19 -2.17 -3.29
CA TYR A 66 -6.38 -1.27 -4.10
C TYR A 66 -5.49 -0.33 -3.28
N ALA A 67 -4.30 -0.06 -3.79
CA ALA A 67 -3.52 1.11 -3.42
C ALA A 67 -4.06 2.34 -4.15
N THR A 68 -4.34 3.42 -3.44
CA THR A 68 -4.85 4.68 -4.03
C THR A 68 -3.75 5.59 -4.55
N ILE A 69 -2.52 5.24 -4.27
CA ILE A 69 -1.29 5.79 -4.82
C ILE A 69 -0.24 4.66 -4.84
N ALA A 70 0.25 4.32 -6.03
CA ALA A 70 1.09 3.14 -6.21
C ALA A 70 2.58 3.43 -5.97
N VAL A 71 2.91 3.94 -4.78
CA VAL A 71 4.30 4.18 -4.36
C VAL A 71 4.44 4.12 -2.84
N CYS A 72 5.53 3.55 -2.35
CA CYS A 72 5.77 3.15 -0.97
C CYS A 72 5.32 4.15 0.11
N CYS A 73 6.04 5.27 0.29
CA CYS A 73 5.81 6.20 1.41
C CYS A 73 4.39 6.79 1.39
N PRO A 74 3.87 7.37 0.29
CA PRO A 74 2.50 7.89 0.23
C PRO A 74 1.45 6.83 0.54
N SER A 75 1.59 5.62 -0.01
CA SER A 75 0.69 4.51 0.23
C SER A 75 0.68 4.08 1.70
N ARG A 76 1.86 3.90 2.30
CA ARG A 76 2.02 3.51 3.71
C ARG A 76 1.46 4.57 4.66
N VAL A 77 1.69 5.85 4.38
CA VAL A 77 1.13 6.95 5.16
C VAL A 77 -0.38 7.03 4.99
N GLY A 78 -0.89 6.84 3.77
CA GLY A 78 -2.32 6.77 3.49
C GLY A 78 -3.02 5.68 4.31
N LEU A 79 -2.43 4.46 4.37
CA LEU A 79 -2.89 3.36 5.20
C LEU A 79 -2.85 3.73 6.69
N LEU A 80 -1.71 4.21 7.19
CA LEU A 80 -1.50 4.55 8.60
C LEU A 80 -2.45 5.63 9.11
N ARG A 81 -2.88 6.54 8.22
CA ARG A 81 -3.74 7.67 8.53
C ARG A 81 -5.21 7.43 8.17
N GLY A 82 -5.51 6.40 7.38
CA GLY A 82 -6.84 6.21 6.80
C GLY A 82 -7.23 7.35 5.85
N GLN A 83 -6.28 7.93 5.10
CA GLN A 83 -6.49 9.10 4.27
C GLN A 83 -5.89 8.94 2.87
N TYR A 84 -6.49 9.61 1.89
CA TYR A 84 -5.87 9.81 0.58
C TYR A 84 -4.59 10.64 0.65
N ALA A 85 -3.71 10.49 -0.34
CA ALA A 85 -2.46 11.24 -0.41
C ALA A 85 -2.69 12.75 -0.51
N HIS A 86 -3.74 13.21 -1.20
CA HIS A 86 -4.12 14.62 -1.26
C HIS A 86 -4.53 15.21 0.11
N ASN A 87 -4.92 14.38 1.08
CA ASN A 87 -5.26 14.79 2.44
C ASN A 87 -4.09 14.65 3.42
N THR A 88 -3.20 13.66 3.23
CA THR A 88 -1.97 13.56 4.02
C THR A 88 -0.90 14.55 3.58
N ASN A 89 -0.98 15.02 2.33
CA ASN A 89 0.03 15.83 1.67
C ASN A 89 1.43 15.17 1.65
N ILE A 90 1.43 13.83 1.60
CA ILE A 90 2.59 12.99 1.34
C ILE A 90 2.37 12.41 -0.06
N THR A 91 3.02 12.99 -1.06
CA THR A 91 2.77 12.71 -2.48
C THR A 91 3.97 12.12 -3.20
N ASP A 92 5.12 11.99 -2.50
CA ASP A 92 6.36 11.45 -3.00
C ASP A 92 7.03 10.56 -1.94
N VAL A 93 8.03 9.82 -2.31
CA VAL A 93 8.91 9.07 -1.39
C VAL A 93 10.02 9.96 -0.83
N LEU A 94 10.30 11.09 -1.48
CA LEU A 94 11.41 12.01 -1.20
C LEU A 94 10.95 13.36 -0.62
N PRO A 95 11.80 14.03 0.15
CA PRO A 95 11.65 15.47 0.42
C PRO A 95 11.73 16.29 -0.89
N PRO A 96 11.02 17.41 -0.96
CA PRO A 96 10.23 18.02 0.10
C PRO A 96 8.80 17.49 0.18
N PHE A 97 8.36 16.55 -0.68
CA PHE A 97 6.97 16.16 -0.84
C PHE A 97 6.62 14.82 -0.17
N GLY A 98 7.60 14.10 0.35
CA GLY A 98 7.44 12.82 1.01
C GLY A 98 8.52 12.51 2.04
N GLY A 99 8.65 11.22 2.37
CA GLY A 99 9.62 10.69 3.31
C GLY A 99 9.31 10.95 4.78
N TYR A 100 10.11 10.33 5.64
CA TYR A 100 9.94 10.40 7.10
C TYR A 100 10.12 11.82 7.65
N GLU A 101 10.99 12.64 7.04
CA GLU A 101 11.16 14.04 7.43
C GLU A 101 9.85 14.83 7.23
N ARG A 102 9.21 14.71 6.07
CA ARG A 102 7.94 15.39 5.80
C ARG A 102 6.82 14.88 6.69
N PHE A 103 6.72 13.56 6.90
CA PHE A 103 5.77 12.96 7.81
C PHE A 103 5.84 13.58 9.22
N ASN A 104 7.06 13.76 9.75
CA ASN A 104 7.29 14.40 11.05
C ASN A 104 7.01 15.90 11.02
N ARG A 105 7.43 16.62 9.97
CA ARG A 105 7.18 18.05 9.82
C ARG A 105 5.68 18.38 9.79
N LEU A 106 4.89 17.52 9.18
CA LEU A 106 3.43 17.63 9.16
C LEU A 106 2.77 17.06 10.42
N ARG A 107 3.55 16.50 11.35
CA ARG A 107 3.10 15.92 12.62
C ARG A 107 2.10 14.78 12.45
N LEU A 108 2.17 14.05 11.33
CA LEU A 108 1.20 13.00 11.01
C LEU A 108 1.28 11.80 11.96
N GLY A 109 2.47 11.53 12.52
CA GLY A 109 2.71 10.47 13.52
C GLY A 109 2.21 10.79 14.93
N GLU A 110 1.54 11.95 15.15
CA GLU A 110 0.95 12.26 16.45
C GLU A 110 -0.50 11.78 16.58
N ASP A 111 -1.15 11.44 15.45
CA ASP A 111 -2.53 10.95 15.45
C ASP A 111 -2.75 10.01 14.26
N TYR A 112 -2.48 8.72 14.44
CA TYR A 112 -2.50 7.69 13.41
C TYR A 112 -2.71 6.28 14.01
N LEU A 113 -2.88 5.26 13.17
CA LEU A 113 -3.31 3.91 13.55
C LEU A 113 -2.60 3.32 14.80
N PRO A 114 -1.26 3.34 14.93
CA PRO A 114 -0.63 2.75 16.12
C PRO A 114 -1.07 3.40 17.43
N ILE A 115 -1.18 4.74 17.44
CA ILE A 115 -1.66 5.48 18.62
C ILE A 115 -3.12 5.15 18.93
N TRP A 116 -3.95 5.01 17.92
CA TRP A 116 -5.36 4.66 18.10
C TRP A 116 -5.51 3.25 18.67
N LEU A 117 -4.70 2.29 18.19
CA LEU A 117 -4.68 0.93 18.72
C LEU A 117 -4.20 0.88 20.17
N GLN A 118 -3.18 1.67 20.55
CA GLN A 118 -2.78 1.80 21.97
C GLN A 118 -3.91 2.35 22.84
N LYS A 119 -4.62 3.39 22.38
CA LYS A 119 -5.80 3.91 23.08
C LYS A 119 -6.90 2.85 23.20
N ALA A 120 -7.03 1.96 22.22
CA ALA A 120 -7.93 0.81 22.26
C ALA A 120 -7.41 -0.34 23.17
N GLY A 121 -6.26 -0.19 23.83
CA GLY A 121 -5.71 -1.16 24.78
C GLY A 121 -4.90 -2.28 24.14
N TYR A 122 -4.34 -2.06 22.96
CA TYR A 122 -3.45 -3.03 22.30
C TYR A 122 -2.00 -2.79 22.62
N ASN A 123 -1.26 -3.88 22.81
CA ASN A 123 0.20 -3.87 22.74
C ASN A 123 0.62 -3.85 21.25
N THR A 124 1.30 -2.79 20.83
CA THR A 124 1.59 -2.50 19.43
C THR A 124 3.05 -2.79 19.08
N ASN A 125 3.27 -3.60 18.04
CA ASN A 125 4.60 -4.05 17.63
C ASN A 125 4.80 -3.83 16.12
N TYR A 126 6.00 -3.41 15.73
CA TYR A 126 6.39 -3.19 14.34
C TYR A 126 7.76 -3.79 14.03
N ILE A 127 7.89 -4.49 12.89
CA ILE A 127 9.16 -5.07 12.42
C ILE A 127 9.28 -4.87 10.91
N GLY A 128 10.34 -4.21 10.45
CA GLY A 128 10.66 -4.06 9.03
C GLY A 128 10.62 -2.63 8.51
N LYS A 129 10.27 -2.45 7.23
CA LYS A 129 10.24 -1.15 6.55
C LYS A 129 9.02 -0.34 6.95
N LEU A 130 9.22 0.85 7.56
CA LEU A 130 8.12 1.76 7.90
C LEU A 130 7.74 2.64 6.69
N MET A 131 8.65 3.49 6.26
CA MET A 131 8.51 4.38 5.11
C MET A 131 9.90 4.83 4.62
N ASN A 132 9.96 5.40 3.44
CA ASN A 132 11.20 5.94 2.87
C ASN A 132 11.78 7.04 3.76
N GLU A 133 13.10 7.18 3.71
CA GLU A 133 13.85 8.22 4.42
C GLU A 133 13.76 8.13 5.97
N TYR A 134 13.37 6.97 6.51
CA TYR A 134 13.66 6.65 7.91
C TYR A 134 15.12 6.17 7.97
N ASP A 135 16.04 7.09 8.22
CA ASP A 135 17.45 6.92 7.93
C ASP A 135 18.37 7.07 9.17
N VAL A 136 19.67 6.87 8.96
CA VAL A 136 20.72 6.99 10.00
C VAL A 136 20.81 8.37 10.63
N LEU A 137 20.25 9.42 10.03
CA LEU A 137 20.26 10.78 10.56
C LEU A 137 19.04 11.11 11.41
N ASN A 138 17.92 10.39 11.19
CA ASN A 138 16.63 10.76 11.77
C ASN A 138 15.90 9.63 12.51
N TYR A 139 16.43 8.40 12.55
CA TYR A 139 15.80 7.21 13.18
C TYR A 139 15.26 7.44 14.60
N ASN A 140 15.83 8.41 15.33
CA ASN A 140 15.43 8.80 16.68
C ASN A 140 15.04 10.29 16.83
N LYS A 141 14.73 10.98 15.71
CA LYS A 141 14.47 12.44 15.68
C LYS A 141 13.17 12.81 14.95
N PRO A 142 12.02 12.44 15.49
CA PRO A 142 11.71 11.59 16.64
C PRO A 142 11.69 10.10 16.28
N THR A 143 11.76 9.22 17.28
CA THR A 143 11.34 7.84 17.14
C THR A 143 9.84 7.78 16.85
N PRO A 144 9.36 6.95 15.90
CA PRO A 144 7.94 6.80 15.62
C PRO A 144 7.13 6.44 16.86
N LYS A 145 6.05 7.20 17.11
CA LYS A 145 5.20 7.04 18.29
C LYS A 145 4.17 5.92 18.09
N GLY A 146 3.55 5.47 19.18
CA GLY A 146 2.43 4.55 19.14
C GLY A 146 2.81 3.08 18.97
N PHE A 147 4.08 2.74 19.09
CA PHE A 147 4.57 1.37 19.18
C PHE A 147 5.16 1.12 20.57
N ASP A 148 4.71 0.05 21.22
CA ASP A 148 5.29 -0.42 22.48
C ASP A 148 6.65 -1.10 22.25
N TYR A 149 6.78 -1.70 21.05
CA TYR A 149 8.05 -2.26 20.58
C TYR A 149 8.16 -2.13 19.06
N GLN A 150 9.31 -1.67 18.58
CA GLN A 150 9.56 -1.50 17.16
C GLN A 150 10.99 -1.82 16.78
N GLU A 151 11.16 -2.50 15.66
CA GLU A 151 12.44 -2.83 15.05
C GLU A 151 12.37 -2.44 13.57
N GLN A 152 12.81 -1.22 13.26
CA GLN A 152 12.63 -0.64 11.95
C GLN A 152 13.90 -0.72 11.12
N LEU A 153 13.73 -1.10 9.86
CA LEU A 153 14.79 -0.98 8.84
C LEU A 153 15.18 0.48 8.66
N VAL A 154 16.48 0.74 8.54
CA VAL A 154 17.07 2.07 8.49
C VAL A 154 17.74 2.30 7.13
N ASP A 155 17.33 3.37 6.45
CA ASP A 155 17.95 3.78 5.19
C ASP A 155 19.39 4.30 5.42
N PRO A 156 20.28 4.11 4.46
CA PRO A 156 20.10 3.61 3.10
C PRO A 156 20.03 2.07 2.96
N TYR A 157 20.14 1.34 4.05
CA TYR A 157 20.32 -0.12 4.06
C TYR A 157 19.01 -0.90 3.98
N THR A 158 17.86 -0.24 4.04
CA THR A 158 16.54 -0.88 3.89
C THR A 158 16.46 -1.72 2.62
N TYR A 159 17.10 -1.27 1.54
CA TYR A 159 17.05 -1.90 0.22
C TYR A 159 18.25 -2.79 -0.08
N ILE A 160 18.91 -3.31 0.95
CA ILE A 160 20.05 -4.23 0.83
C ILE A 160 19.65 -5.59 1.42
N TYR A 161 19.61 -6.63 0.59
CA TYR A 161 19.16 -7.95 1.04
C TYR A 161 20.13 -8.68 1.98
N ASN A 162 21.44 -8.48 1.81
CA ASN A 162 22.46 -9.26 2.51
C ASN A 162 23.14 -8.53 3.67
N THR A 163 22.66 -7.34 4.02
CA THR A 163 23.12 -6.60 5.19
C THR A 163 22.00 -5.71 5.70
N ALA A 164 21.16 -6.26 6.56
CA ALA A 164 20.07 -5.52 7.16
C ALA A 164 20.55 -4.60 8.27
N VAL A 165 20.04 -3.39 8.35
CA VAL A 165 20.29 -2.43 9.43
C VAL A 165 18.97 -2.10 10.10
N PHE A 166 18.92 -2.25 11.43
CA PHE A 166 17.73 -1.99 12.23
C PHE A 166 18.02 -1.02 13.38
N SER A 167 17.07 -0.12 13.66
CA SER A 167 16.97 0.58 14.93
C SER A 167 15.88 -0.06 15.79
N VAL A 168 16.20 -0.43 17.02
CA VAL A 168 15.25 -0.98 17.98
C VAL A 168 14.81 0.16 18.90
N ASN A 169 13.52 0.50 18.91
CA ASN A 169 12.92 1.56 19.75
C ASN A 169 13.65 2.91 19.67
N GLY A 170 14.29 3.23 18.54
CA GLY A 170 15.07 4.45 18.38
C GLY A 170 16.48 4.40 19.01
N GLU A 171 16.92 3.22 19.46
CA GLU A 171 18.29 3.00 19.88
C GLU A 171 19.25 3.00 18.68
N THR A 172 20.55 3.13 18.95
CA THR A 172 21.62 3.10 17.94
C THR A 172 21.42 1.93 16.98
N PRO A 173 21.38 2.18 15.66
CA PRO A 173 21.19 1.12 14.68
C PRO A 173 22.26 0.03 14.78
N VAL A 174 21.84 -1.21 14.52
CA VAL A 174 22.71 -2.38 14.41
C VAL A 174 22.58 -3.00 13.03
N TYR A 175 23.68 -3.56 12.51
CA TYR A 175 23.68 -4.25 11.24
C TYR A 175 24.02 -5.74 11.39
N TYR A 176 23.50 -6.52 10.44
CA TYR A 176 23.65 -7.97 10.36
C TYR A 176 24.36 -8.31 9.05
N LYS A 177 25.69 -8.24 9.09
CA LYS A 177 26.53 -8.45 7.91
C LYS A 177 26.41 -9.86 7.36
N ASP A 178 26.25 -10.00 6.04
CA ASP A 178 26.17 -11.28 5.32
C ASP A 178 25.01 -12.18 5.77
N VAL A 179 23.96 -11.58 6.38
CA VAL A 179 22.73 -12.27 6.74
C VAL A 179 21.57 -11.72 5.91
N TYR A 180 20.79 -12.63 5.36
CA TYR A 180 19.66 -12.28 4.51
C TYR A 180 18.59 -11.51 5.29
N GLN A 181 18.19 -10.35 4.78
CA GLN A 181 17.31 -9.42 5.50
C GLN A 181 16.00 -10.04 5.93
N THR A 182 15.33 -10.78 5.03
CA THR A 182 14.05 -11.42 5.37
C THR A 182 14.22 -12.49 6.45
N ASP A 183 15.39 -13.15 6.55
CA ASP A 183 15.67 -14.12 7.61
C ASP A 183 15.83 -13.43 8.97
N ILE A 184 16.43 -12.23 9.00
CA ILE A 184 16.46 -11.40 10.23
C ILE A 184 15.06 -10.96 10.64
N ILE A 185 14.23 -10.50 9.69
CA ILE A 185 12.82 -10.16 9.97
C ILE A 185 12.08 -11.38 10.53
N HIS A 186 12.32 -12.56 9.99
CA HIS A 186 11.75 -13.82 10.45
C HIS A 186 12.15 -14.12 11.90
N ALA A 187 13.45 -14.04 12.24
CA ALA A 187 13.94 -14.24 13.61
C ALA A 187 13.35 -13.23 14.59
N LYS A 188 13.30 -11.94 14.20
CA LYS A 188 12.69 -10.86 15.00
C LYS A 188 11.18 -11.09 15.19
N THR A 189 10.49 -11.62 14.20
CA THR A 189 9.07 -11.99 14.30
C THR A 189 8.86 -13.10 15.33
N ARG A 190 9.69 -14.14 15.34
CA ARG A 190 9.66 -15.18 16.40
C ARG A 190 9.91 -14.58 17.79
N ALA A 191 10.89 -13.69 17.92
CA ALA A 191 11.18 -13.00 19.19
C ALA A 191 9.99 -12.14 19.63
N ALA A 192 9.32 -11.44 18.70
CA ALA A 192 8.11 -10.69 19.00
C ALA A 192 6.99 -11.59 19.54
N PHE A 193 6.73 -12.74 18.92
CA PHE A 193 5.77 -13.70 19.46
C PHE A 193 6.11 -14.16 20.88
N LYS A 194 7.38 -14.46 21.17
CA LYS A 194 7.81 -14.81 22.53
C LYS A 194 7.53 -13.71 23.56
N ARG A 195 7.56 -12.42 23.15
CA ARG A 195 7.21 -11.28 24.01
C ARG A 195 5.70 -11.18 24.23
N VAL A 196 4.92 -11.11 23.12
CA VAL A 196 3.48 -10.86 23.19
C VAL A 196 2.67 -12.06 23.71
N GLN A 197 3.19 -13.27 23.62
CA GLN A 197 2.57 -14.48 24.17
C GLN A 197 2.55 -14.50 25.70
N LYS A 198 3.47 -13.79 26.35
CA LYS A 198 3.58 -13.68 27.81
C LYS A 198 2.60 -12.65 28.40
N GLN A 199 1.88 -11.91 27.56
CA GLN A 199 0.97 -10.84 27.95
C GLN A 199 -0.46 -11.29 27.76
N ASP A 200 -1.35 -10.80 28.64
CA ASP A 200 -2.79 -11.06 28.56
C ASP A 200 -3.51 -10.06 27.63
N ASP A 201 -2.90 -8.89 27.40
CA ASP A 201 -3.44 -7.86 26.53
C ASP A 201 -3.44 -8.31 25.07
N PRO A 202 -4.42 -7.86 24.26
CA PRO A 202 -4.41 -8.11 22.83
C PRO A 202 -3.24 -7.40 22.19
N PHE A 203 -2.67 -8.00 21.14
CA PHE A 203 -1.54 -7.39 20.43
C PHE A 203 -1.88 -7.09 18.98
N PHE A 204 -1.23 -6.05 18.48
CA PHE A 204 -1.10 -5.74 17.07
C PHE A 204 0.37 -5.92 16.67
N LEU A 205 0.65 -6.81 15.74
CA LEU A 205 1.98 -7.08 15.22
C LEU A 205 2.00 -6.80 13.71
N TRP A 206 2.71 -5.76 13.30
CA TRP A 206 2.92 -5.42 11.90
C TRP A 206 4.32 -5.90 11.47
N VAL A 207 4.37 -6.81 10.50
CA VAL A 207 5.61 -7.34 9.92
C VAL A 207 5.70 -6.86 8.47
N ALA A 208 6.72 -6.09 8.15
CA ALA A 208 6.87 -5.39 6.87
C ALA A 208 8.21 -5.74 6.19
N PRO A 209 8.33 -6.94 5.57
CA PRO A 209 9.51 -7.30 4.79
C PRO A 209 9.64 -6.41 3.56
N MET A 210 10.87 -6.09 3.16
CA MET A 210 11.18 -5.34 1.95
C MET A 210 10.92 -6.16 0.67
N ALA A 211 11.07 -7.47 0.71
CA ALA A 211 10.83 -8.33 -0.45
C ALA A 211 9.37 -8.24 -0.94
N PRO A 212 9.13 -8.23 -2.28
CA PRO A 212 10.07 -8.45 -3.38
C PRO A 212 10.62 -7.16 -4.04
N HIS A 213 10.71 -6.03 -3.34
CA HIS A 213 11.28 -4.79 -3.87
C HIS A 213 12.69 -5.02 -4.42
N GLY A 214 13.11 -4.20 -5.39
CA GLY A 214 14.46 -4.22 -5.94
C GLY A 214 15.55 -3.93 -4.91
N GLN A 215 16.78 -4.38 -5.19
CA GLN A 215 17.95 -4.04 -4.38
C GLN A 215 18.62 -2.79 -4.90
N PHE A 216 19.15 -1.95 -4.03
CA PHE A 216 20.12 -0.95 -4.40
C PHE A 216 21.53 -1.53 -4.38
N GLU A 217 22.30 -1.21 -5.41
CA GLU A 217 23.73 -1.42 -5.45
C GLU A 217 24.46 -0.11 -5.22
N ILE A 218 25.38 -0.16 -4.28
CA ILE A 218 26.18 0.99 -3.89
C ILE A 218 27.63 0.66 -4.19
N PHE A 219 28.21 1.35 -5.19
CA PHE A 219 29.57 1.12 -5.62
C PHE A 219 30.57 1.94 -4.80
N SER A 220 31.82 1.47 -4.73
CA SER A 220 32.91 2.14 -4.00
C SER A 220 33.20 3.57 -4.45
N ASN A 221 32.79 3.94 -5.67
CA ASN A 221 32.89 5.31 -6.18
C ASN A 221 31.69 6.20 -5.78
N GLY A 222 30.76 5.68 -4.96
CA GLY A 222 29.56 6.38 -4.52
C GLY A 222 28.40 6.36 -5.53
N THR A 223 28.53 5.67 -6.65
CA THR A 223 27.41 5.47 -7.58
C THR A 223 26.39 4.53 -6.96
N ILE A 224 25.11 4.86 -7.08
CA ILE A 224 23.98 4.04 -6.65
C ILE A 224 23.19 3.62 -7.89
N THR A 225 22.93 2.34 -8.02
CA THR A 225 22.04 1.78 -9.04
C THR A 225 21.05 0.83 -8.41
N SER A 226 19.91 0.62 -9.04
CA SER A 226 18.95 -0.40 -8.61
C SER A 226 19.05 -1.64 -9.51
N ARG A 227 18.63 -2.78 -8.99
CA ARG A 227 18.49 -4.03 -9.74
C ARG A 227 17.37 -4.89 -9.17
N SER A 228 17.07 -5.99 -9.87
CA SER A 228 16.10 -6.97 -9.39
C SER A 228 16.44 -7.50 -7.99
N PRO A 229 15.45 -7.95 -7.21
CA PRO A 229 15.69 -8.47 -5.87
C PRO A 229 16.70 -9.61 -5.85
N VAL A 230 17.46 -9.69 -4.77
CA VAL A 230 18.41 -10.78 -4.52
C VAL A 230 17.71 -11.85 -3.69
N PRO A 231 17.56 -13.09 -4.18
CA PRO A 231 16.95 -14.17 -3.42
C PRO A 231 17.90 -14.71 -2.33
N ALA A 232 17.35 -15.31 -1.29
CA ALA A 232 18.15 -16.15 -0.39
C ALA A 232 18.79 -17.30 -1.16
N ALA A 233 20.01 -17.72 -0.80
CA ALA A 233 20.77 -18.75 -1.53
C ALA A 233 19.99 -20.06 -1.71
N ARG A 234 19.22 -20.47 -0.69
CA ARG A 234 18.37 -21.67 -0.74
C ARG A 234 17.27 -21.60 -1.79
N HIS A 235 16.88 -20.42 -2.24
CA HIS A 235 15.83 -20.18 -3.24
C HIS A 235 16.35 -19.76 -4.61
N ALA A 236 17.64 -19.48 -4.75
CA ALA A 236 18.27 -18.92 -5.96
C ALA A 236 18.04 -19.75 -7.24
N ASN A 237 17.80 -21.05 -7.09
CA ASN A 237 17.60 -21.98 -8.20
C ASN A 237 16.14 -22.33 -8.51
N HIS A 238 15.17 -21.71 -7.80
CA HIS A 238 13.76 -21.95 -8.05
C HIS A 238 13.30 -21.27 -9.36
N PHE A 239 12.23 -21.76 -9.95
CA PHE A 239 11.48 -21.11 -11.03
C PHE A 239 12.29 -20.80 -12.31
N LYS A 240 13.27 -21.62 -12.67
CA LYS A 240 14.18 -21.37 -13.82
C LYS A 240 13.47 -21.18 -15.16
N ASP A 241 12.32 -21.84 -15.34
CA ASP A 241 11.56 -21.81 -16.59
C ASP A 241 10.32 -20.88 -16.53
N VAL A 242 10.12 -20.22 -15.38
CA VAL A 242 8.95 -19.34 -15.20
C VAL A 242 9.17 -18.03 -15.95
N LYS A 243 8.12 -17.56 -16.58
CA LYS A 243 8.08 -16.30 -17.33
C LYS A 243 6.95 -15.43 -16.83
N ILE A 244 7.09 -14.12 -17.01
CA ILE A 244 5.99 -13.16 -16.81
C ILE A 244 4.77 -13.66 -17.59
N PRO A 245 3.55 -13.59 -17.07
CA PRO A 245 2.35 -13.91 -17.83
C PRO A 245 2.29 -13.13 -19.16
N ARG A 246 2.18 -13.84 -20.27
CA ARG A 246 2.09 -13.26 -21.62
C ARG A 246 0.66 -12.84 -21.93
N THR A 247 0.14 -11.93 -21.11
CA THR A 247 -1.18 -11.32 -21.30
C THR A 247 -1.21 -10.45 -22.54
N PRO A 248 -2.39 -10.13 -23.11
CA PRO A 248 -2.51 -9.35 -24.36
C PRO A 248 -1.80 -7.99 -24.33
N HIS A 249 -1.69 -7.34 -23.17
CA HIS A 249 -0.99 -6.06 -23.01
C HIS A 249 0.49 -6.18 -22.62
N PHE A 250 1.01 -7.41 -22.45
CA PHE A 250 2.45 -7.60 -22.27
C PHE A 250 3.19 -7.32 -23.58
N ASN A 251 4.00 -6.26 -23.62
CA ASN A 251 4.81 -5.86 -24.77
C ASN A 251 4.05 -5.93 -26.12
N PRO A 252 2.89 -5.31 -26.25
CA PRO A 252 2.02 -5.47 -27.42
C PRO A 252 2.69 -4.98 -28.72
N ASP A 253 2.31 -5.56 -29.85
CA ASP A 253 2.84 -5.14 -31.18
C ASP A 253 2.47 -3.69 -31.51
N LYS A 254 1.29 -3.25 -31.11
CA LYS A 254 0.82 -1.88 -31.26
C LYS A 254 0.64 -1.25 -29.88
N GLN A 255 1.26 -0.06 -29.67
CA GLN A 255 0.94 0.73 -28.49
C GLN A 255 -0.48 1.29 -28.65
N VAL A 256 -1.33 1.00 -27.68
CA VAL A 256 -2.75 1.42 -27.70
C VAL A 256 -3.05 2.51 -26.68
N LYS A 257 -2.20 2.65 -25.66
CA LYS A 257 -2.29 3.73 -24.69
C LYS A 257 -1.95 5.07 -25.35
N THR A 258 -2.77 6.08 -25.10
CA THR A 258 -2.68 7.39 -25.77
C THR A 258 -2.08 8.49 -24.90
N ALA A 259 -2.09 8.34 -23.58
CA ALA A 259 -1.51 9.31 -22.69
C ALA A 259 0.00 9.46 -22.92
N SER A 260 0.52 10.66 -22.66
CA SER A 260 1.91 11.00 -22.94
C SER A 260 2.93 10.12 -22.21
N TYR A 261 2.56 9.56 -21.07
CA TYR A 261 3.39 8.58 -20.35
C TYR A 261 3.65 7.31 -21.18
N TRP A 262 2.67 6.85 -21.97
CA TRP A 262 2.69 5.57 -22.63
C TRP A 262 3.02 5.59 -24.13
N LYS A 263 2.50 6.62 -24.83
CA LYS A 263 2.36 6.61 -26.30
C LYS A 263 3.69 6.41 -27.06
N ASP A 264 4.78 6.89 -26.50
CA ASP A 264 6.10 6.87 -27.14
C ASP A 264 7.00 5.74 -26.63
N LEU A 265 6.48 4.82 -25.78
CA LEU A 265 7.22 3.65 -25.32
C LEU A 265 7.50 2.70 -26.49
N GLU A 266 8.76 2.42 -26.73
CA GLU A 266 9.16 1.48 -27.77
C GLU A 266 8.87 0.04 -27.39
N LYS A 267 8.67 -0.81 -28.40
CA LYS A 267 8.48 -2.24 -28.20
C LYS A 267 9.76 -2.86 -27.63
N LEU A 268 9.63 -3.61 -26.55
CA LEU A 268 10.73 -4.31 -25.92
C LEU A 268 11.30 -5.37 -26.87
N ASN A 269 12.61 -5.39 -27.03
CA ASN A 269 13.30 -6.42 -27.80
C ASN A 269 13.44 -7.72 -27.01
N ALA A 270 13.87 -8.80 -27.66
CA ALA A 270 13.95 -10.14 -27.06
C ALA A 270 14.92 -10.19 -25.86
N THR A 271 15.98 -9.41 -25.86
CA THR A 271 16.95 -9.35 -24.75
C THR A 271 16.31 -8.74 -23.52
N LEU A 272 15.65 -7.59 -23.66
CA LEU A 272 14.92 -6.93 -22.56
C LEU A 272 13.81 -7.83 -22.01
N VAL A 273 13.08 -8.54 -22.87
CA VAL A 273 12.03 -9.47 -22.44
C VAL A 273 12.62 -10.61 -21.59
N GLU A 274 13.78 -11.16 -21.94
CA GLU A 274 14.41 -12.21 -21.14
C GLU A 274 14.96 -11.65 -19.80
N GLU A 275 15.50 -10.43 -19.80
CA GLU A 275 15.94 -9.75 -18.58
C GLU A 275 14.75 -9.46 -17.64
N PHE A 276 13.60 -9.07 -18.19
CA PHE A 276 12.39 -8.88 -17.39
C PHE A 276 11.85 -10.20 -16.83
N ASP A 277 11.94 -11.29 -17.60
CA ASP A 277 11.61 -12.64 -17.11
C ASP A 277 12.54 -13.05 -15.94
N GLU A 278 13.85 -12.74 -16.00
CA GLU A 278 14.75 -13.03 -14.89
C GLU A 278 14.45 -12.12 -13.67
N ALA A 279 14.14 -10.86 -13.89
CA ALA A 279 13.68 -9.98 -12.81
C ALA A 279 12.41 -10.53 -12.13
N TYR A 280 11.45 -11.02 -12.90
CA TYR A 280 10.25 -11.69 -12.37
C TYR A 280 10.60 -12.93 -11.55
N ARG A 281 11.47 -13.80 -12.07
CA ARG A 281 11.96 -14.98 -11.34
C ARG A 281 12.60 -14.60 -10.01
N ASN A 282 13.40 -13.54 -9.97
CA ASN A 282 14.05 -13.05 -8.75
C ASN A 282 13.05 -12.49 -7.74
N ARG A 283 11.99 -11.84 -8.19
CA ARG A 283 10.86 -11.41 -7.34
C ARG A 283 10.19 -12.64 -6.70
N LEU A 284 9.85 -13.66 -7.49
CA LEU A 284 9.26 -14.90 -6.98
C LEU A 284 10.19 -15.65 -6.01
N ARG A 285 11.49 -15.68 -6.29
CA ARG A 285 12.51 -16.32 -5.43
C ARG A 285 12.67 -15.57 -4.10
N SER A 286 12.64 -14.24 -4.10
CA SER A 286 12.75 -13.45 -2.88
C SER A 286 11.51 -13.58 -1.99
N LEU A 287 10.33 -13.75 -2.60
CA LEU A 287 9.08 -14.03 -1.89
C LEU A 287 9.05 -15.39 -1.17
N GLN A 288 9.93 -16.33 -1.54
CA GLN A 288 9.98 -17.62 -0.83
C GLN A 288 10.37 -17.47 0.64
N ALA A 289 11.29 -16.56 0.96
CA ALA A 289 11.64 -16.28 2.35
C ALA A 289 10.49 -15.60 3.11
N VAL A 290 9.68 -14.77 2.42
CA VAL A 290 8.45 -14.21 3.00
C VAL A 290 7.40 -15.31 3.22
N ASP A 291 7.29 -16.26 2.31
CA ASP A 291 6.37 -17.41 2.47
C ASP A 291 6.75 -18.27 3.69
N GLU A 292 8.05 -18.50 3.91
CA GLU A 292 8.54 -19.18 5.12
C GLU A 292 8.19 -18.39 6.40
N LEU A 293 8.32 -17.06 6.37
CA LEU A 293 7.89 -16.17 7.46
C LEU A 293 6.39 -16.31 7.75
N VAL A 294 5.54 -16.38 6.71
CA VAL A 294 4.09 -16.62 6.88
C VAL A 294 3.86 -17.96 7.58
N GLY A 295 4.54 -19.03 7.16
CA GLY A 295 4.47 -20.32 7.84
C GLY A 295 4.77 -20.22 9.33
N THR A 296 5.85 -19.51 9.69
CA THR A 296 6.25 -19.28 11.09
C THR A 296 5.20 -18.50 11.89
N VAL A 297 4.58 -17.48 11.31
CA VAL A 297 3.51 -16.73 11.99
C VAL A 297 2.39 -17.68 12.43
N PHE A 298 1.95 -18.57 11.54
CA PHE A 298 0.89 -19.54 11.89
C PHE A 298 1.35 -20.57 12.90
N GLU A 299 2.57 -21.08 12.77
CA GLU A 299 3.15 -22.03 13.76
C GLU A 299 3.21 -21.40 15.18
N GLU A 300 3.65 -20.16 15.30
CA GLU A 300 3.74 -19.48 16.60
C GLU A 300 2.35 -19.19 17.20
N LEU A 301 1.37 -18.82 16.36
CA LEU A 301 -0.02 -18.64 16.79
C LEU A 301 -0.66 -19.97 17.24
N GLU A 302 -0.40 -21.07 16.56
CA GLU A 302 -0.85 -22.41 16.95
C GLU A 302 -0.22 -22.86 18.26
N LYS A 303 1.12 -22.76 18.38
CA LYS A 303 1.87 -23.14 19.61
C LYS A 303 1.40 -22.37 20.83
N SER A 304 1.03 -21.09 20.67
CA SER A 304 0.54 -20.25 21.76
C SER A 304 -0.95 -20.39 22.05
N GLY A 305 -1.71 -21.17 21.26
CA GLY A 305 -3.16 -21.29 21.37
C GLY A 305 -3.91 -20.00 21.08
N LYS A 306 -3.28 -19.03 20.36
CA LYS A 306 -3.88 -17.73 20.05
C LYS A 306 -4.50 -17.66 18.65
N LEU A 307 -4.30 -18.69 17.81
CA LEU A 307 -4.72 -18.69 16.40
C LEU A 307 -6.22 -18.39 16.23
N ASP A 308 -7.07 -19.03 17.01
CA ASP A 308 -8.53 -18.91 16.89
C ASP A 308 -9.07 -17.53 17.31
N ASN A 309 -8.26 -16.72 18.02
CA ASN A 309 -8.59 -15.35 18.41
C ASN A 309 -7.63 -14.33 17.77
N THR A 310 -7.14 -14.61 16.57
CA THR A 310 -6.22 -13.71 15.85
C THR A 310 -6.69 -13.50 14.41
N TYR A 311 -6.76 -12.25 13.99
CA TYR A 311 -6.85 -11.90 12.58
C TYR A 311 -5.44 -11.84 12.00
N VAL A 312 -5.20 -12.58 10.93
CA VAL A 312 -3.99 -12.46 10.11
C VAL A 312 -4.38 -11.84 8.79
N VAL A 313 -3.82 -10.68 8.50
CA VAL A 313 -4.06 -9.90 7.28
C VAL A 313 -2.75 -9.85 6.49
N TYR A 314 -2.83 -10.13 5.20
CA TYR A 314 -1.69 -10.06 4.27
C TYR A 314 -2.00 -9.10 3.14
N SER A 315 -1.08 -8.15 2.87
CA SER A 315 -1.20 -7.21 1.74
C SER A 315 0.19 -6.72 1.31
N ALA A 316 0.22 -5.81 0.32
CA ALA A 316 1.42 -5.12 -0.17
C ALA A 316 1.14 -3.62 -0.27
N ASP A 317 2.18 -2.79 -0.21
CA ASP A 317 2.01 -1.31 -0.24
C ASP A 317 1.61 -0.78 -1.62
N ASN A 318 2.06 -1.42 -2.66
CA ASN A 318 1.62 -1.25 -4.05
C ASN A 318 1.94 -2.52 -4.84
N GLY A 319 1.39 -2.62 -6.03
CA GLY A 319 1.72 -3.64 -6.99
C GLY A 319 2.97 -3.28 -7.80
N TYR A 320 3.13 -3.92 -8.97
CA TYR A 320 4.32 -3.77 -9.80
C TYR A 320 4.06 -4.24 -11.22
N HIS A 321 4.63 -3.57 -12.23
CA HIS A 321 4.56 -3.99 -13.63
C HIS A 321 5.93 -4.37 -14.20
N LEU A 322 5.90 -5.25 -15.21
CA LEU A 322 7.08 -5.79 -15.89
C LEU A 322 6.75 -6.01 -17.37
N GLY A 323 6.75 -4.94 -18.17
CA GLY A 323 6.53 -5.01 -19.62
C GLY A 323 5.09 -4.84 -20.09
N GLN A 324 4.12 -4.68 -19.19
CA GLN A 324 2.75 -4.35 -19.57
C GLN A 324 2.73 -2.98 -20.26
N HIS A 325 1.99 -2.87 -21.37
CA HIS A 325 1.98 -1.71 -22.25
C HIS A 325 3.38 -1.19 -22.66
N ARG A 326 4.39 -2.09 -22.72
CA ARG A 326 5.80 -1.80 -22.99
C ARG A 326 6.53 -1.03 -21.89
N ALA A 327 5.90 -0.84 -20.71
CA ALA A 327 6.54 -0.18 -19.61
C ALA A 327 7.73 -0.98 -19.09
N TYR A 328 8.80 -0.27 -18.71
CA TYR A 328 9.93 -0.85 -18.00
C TYR A 328 9.51 -1.25 -16.59
N PRO A 329 10.28 -2.13 -15.91
CA PRO A 329 9.96 -2.54 -14.55
C PRO A 329 9.72 -1.33 -13.64
N GLY A 330 8.60 -1.33 -12.94
CA GLY A 330 8.25 -0.20 -12.08
C GLY A 330 6.84 -0.25 -11.52
N LYS A 331 6.40 0.89 -11.07
CA LYS A 331 5.12 1.14 -10.42
C LYS A 331 4.67 2.59 -10.70
N CYS A 332 3.81 3.16 -9.88
CA CYS A 332 3.37 4.56 -9.94
C CYS A 332 2.34 4.88 -11.03
N THR A 333 1.80 3.87 -11.69
CA THR A 333 0.75 4.07 -12.69
C THR A 333 -0.63 3.72 -12.15
N ASN A 334 -1.65 4.00 -12.92
CA ASN A 334 -3.04 3.64 -12.62
C ASN A 334 -3.45 2.26 -13.16
N MET A 335 -2.49 1.49 -13.72
CA MET A 335 -2.74 0.12 -14.18
C MET A 335 -3.11 -0.83 -13.03
N GLU A 336 -3.90 -1.85 -13.35
CA GLU A 336 -4.26 -2.90 -12.39
C GLU A 336 -3.03 -3.55 -11.75
N GLU A 337 -1.92 -3.73 -12.48
CA GLU A 337 -0.68 -4.31 -11.97
C GLU A 337 -0.09 -3.51 -10.80
N ASP A 338 -0.22 -2.20 -10.82
CA ASP A 338 0.37 -1.29 -9.84
C ASP A 338 -0.55 -1.02 -8.66
N ILE A 339 -1.86 -0.97 -8.90
CA ILE A 339 -2.83 -0.54 -7.88
C ILE A 339 -3.61 -1.69 -7.23
N ASN A 340 -3.87 -2.80 -7.95
CA ASN A 340 -4.56 -3.94 -7.37
C ASN A 340 -3.56 -4.82 -6.63
N VAL A 341 -3.68 -4.85 -5.30
CA VAL A 341 -2.73 -5.52 -4.41
C VAL A 341 -3.34 -6.73 -3.72
N PRO A 342 -2.52 -7.69 -3.26
CA PRO A 342 -3.02 -8.79 -2.45
C PRO A 342 -3.79 -8.28 -1.23
N MET A 343 -4.90 -8.92 -0.91
CA MET A 343 -5.61 -8.74 0.36
C MET A 343 -6.20 -10.08 0.78
N LEU A 344 -5.56 -10.70 1.74
CA LEU A 344 -5.95 -12.01 2.28
C LEU A 344 -6.22 -11.85 3.77
N VAL A 345 -7.34 -12.36 4.25
CA VAL A 345 -7.70 -12.27 5.66
C VAL A 345 -8.14 -13.62 6.19
N ARG A 346 -7.54 -14.03 7.31
CA ARG A 346 -7.99 -15.17 8.11
C ARG A 346 -8.21 -14.71 9.55
N GLY A 347 -9.24 -15.20 10.20
CA GLY A 347 -9.53 -14.90 11.60
C GLY A 347 -10.93 -15.28 12.04
N PRO A 348 -11.32 -14.90 13.25
CA PRO A 348 -12.66 -15.16 13.76
C PRO A 348 -13.75 -14.60 12.85
N GLY A 349 -14.73 -15.42 12.48
CA GLY A 349 -15.84 -15.01 11.62
C GLY A 349 -15.52 -14.85 10.14
N ILE A 350 -14.26 -15.04 9.72
CA ILE A 350 -13.86 -15.03 8.30
C ILE A 350 -14.17 -16.37 7.64
N SER A 351 -14.79 -16.32 6.47
CA SER A 351 -15.12 -17.52 5.68
C SER A 351 -13.83 -18.14 5.08
N LYS A 352 -13.76 -19.48 5.09
CA LYS A 352 -12.58 -20.22 4.59
C LYS A 352 -12.70 -20.53 3.11
N GLY A 353 -11.60 -20.37 2.37
CA GLY A 353 -11.49 -20.68 0.95
C GLY A 353 -12.49 -19.92 0.08
N LYS A 354 -12.76 -18.65 0.43
CA LYS A 354 -13.71 -17.81 -0.29
C LYS A 354 -13.02 -16.64 -0.98
N GLU A 355 -13.64 -16.17 -2.04
CA GLU A 355 -13.31 -14.90 -2.67
C GLU A 355 -14.39 -13.86 -2.34
N SER A 356 -13.97 -12.62 -2.13
CA SER A 356 -14.82 -11.46 -1.92
C SER A 356 -14.53 -10.41 -2.98
N HIS A 357 -15.60 -9.83 -3.53
CA HIS A 357 -15.52 -8.77 -4.53
C HIS A 357 -15.87 -7.38 -3.94
N ILE A 358 -15.87 -7.26 -2.62
CA ILE A 358 -16.02 -5.96 -1.94
C ILE A 358 -14.88 -5.05 -2.41
N VAL A 359 -15.25 -3.84 -2.83
CA VAL A 359 -14.29 -2.80 -3.23
C VAL A 359 -13.73 -2.15 -1.97
N SER A 360 -12.42 -2.08 -1.87
CA SER A 360 -11.72 -1.48 -0.73
C SER A 360 -10.34 -0.99 -1.13
N SER A 361 -9.75 -0.17 -0.28
CA SER A 361 -8.41 0.38 -0.53
C SER A 361 -7.61 0.55 0.77
N HIS A 362 -6.36 0.93 0.65
CA HIS A 362 -5.45 1.03 1.80
C HIS A 362 -5.96 1.97 2.90
N HIS A 363 -6.57 3.09 2.54
CA HIS A 363 -7.08 4.02 3.56
C HIS A 363 -8.27 3.46 4.36
N ASP A 364 -8.87 2.35 3.92
CA ASP A 364 -9.93 1.64 4.65
C ASP A 364 -9.38 0.70 5.73
N LEU A 365 -8.08 0.33 5.67
CA LEU A 365 -7.48 -0.62 6.61
C LEU A 365 -7.38 -0.07 8.03
N ALA A 366 -7.00 1.19 8.21
CA ALA A 366 -6.88 1.75 9.56
C ALA A 366 -8.23 1.75 10.32
N PRO A 367 -9.35 2.29 9.79
CA PRO A 367 -10.63 2.19 10.46
C PRO A 367 -11.11 0.73 10.61
N THR A 368 -10.78 -0.17 9.67
CA THR A 368 -11.12 -1.60 9.76
C THR A 368 -10.39 -2.29 10.92
N PHE A 369 -9.09 -2.04 11.09
CA PHE A 369 -8.34 -2.59 12.22
C PHE A 369 -8.88 -2.09 13.56
N LEU A 370 -9.31 -0.83 13.66
CA LEU A 370 -9.93 -0.30 14.85
C LEU A 370 -11.31 -0.92 15.12
N ALA A 371 -12.10 -1.15 14.08
CA ALA A 371 -13.38 -1.82 14.22
C ALA A 371 -13.20 -3.27 14.70
N LEU A 372 -12.23 -4.03 14.14
CA LEU A 372 -11.85 -5.34 14.66
C LEU A 372 -11.36 -5.29 16.11
N ALA A 373 -10.63 -4.25 16.47
CA ALA A 373 -10.15 -4.01 17.82
C ALA A 373 -11.23 -3.52 18.79
N ARG A 374 -12.46 -3.29 18.33
CA ARG A 374 -13.54 -2.66 19.11
C ARG A 374 -13.10 -1.34 19.72
N GLY A 375 -12.51 -0.50 18.91
CA GLY A 375 -11.91 0.80 19.25
C GLY A 375 -12.41 1.94 18.36
N ASP A 376 -13.62 1.82 17.80
CA ASP A 376 -14.21 2.77 16.85
C ASP A 376 -14.26 4.21 17.36
N GLU A 377 -14.40 4.39 18.66
CA GLU A 377 -14.41 5.70 19.32
C GLU A 377 -13.08 6.44 19.17
N HIS A 378 -12.01 5.73 18.80
CA HIS A 378 -10.68 6.32 18.57
C HIS A 378 -10.44 6.70 17.11
N VAL A 379 -11.37 6.38 16.17
CA VAL A 379 -11.29 6.76 14.77
C VAL A 379 -11.67 8.25 14.62
N PRO A 380 -10.73 9.13 14.23
CA PRO A 380 -11.04 10.54 14.04
C PRO A 380 -12.08 10.78 12.94
N SER A 381 -12.81 11.87 13.04
CA SER A 381 -13.85 12.23 12.07
C SER A 381 -13.31 12.59 10.69
N TRP A 382 -12.05 12.98 10.62
CA TRP A 382 -11.36 13.37 9.38
C TRP A 382 -10.82 12.18 8.56
N VAL A 383 -10.93 10.94 9.03
CA VAL A 383 -10.52 9.73 8.29
C VAL A 383 -11.39 9.59 7.04
N ASP A 384 -10.74 9.40 5.88
CA ASP A 384 -11.41 9.25 4.58
C ASP A 384 -11.96 7.84 4.37
N GLY A 385 -11.21 6.84 4.88
CA GLY A 385 -11.55 5.43 4.75
C GLY A 385 -12.81 5.02 5.50
N GLY A 386 -13.42 3.95 5.02
CA GLY A 386 -14.54 3.26 5.65
C GLY A 386 -14.12 1.92 6.28
N VAL A 387 -15.03 1.30 6.99
CA VAL A 387 -14.81 -0.04 7.55
C VAL A 387 -15.17 -1.10 6.52
N ILE A 388 -14.21 -1.97 6.19
CA ILE A 388 -14.42 -3.11 5.29
C ILE A 388 -15.25 -4.16 6.04
N PRO A 389 -16.37 -4.65 5.49
CA PRO A 389 -17.23 -5.63 6.14
C PRO A 389 -16.61 -7.04 6.08
N LEU A 390 -15.52 -7.24 6.82
CA LEU A 390 -14.77 -8.50 6.86
C LEU A 390 -15.55 -9.62 7.55
N THR A 391 -16.44 -9.26 8.49
CA THR A 391 -17.27 -10.18 9.26
C THR A 391 -18.72 -9.73 9.27
N LYS A 392 -19.64 -10.60 9.65
CA LYS A 392 -21.07 -10.25 9.78
C LYS A 392 -21.31 -9.10 10.74
N ASP A 393 -20.51 -9.00 11.79
CA ASP A 393 -20.64 -7.91 12.77
C ASP A 393 -20.27 -6.55 12.15
N LEU A 394 -19.40 -6.53 11.14
CA LEU A 394 -18.97 -5.32 10.45
C LEU A 394 -19.82 -4.96 9.22
N GLU A 395 -20.74 -5.84 8.78
CA GLU A 395 -21.61 -5.55 7.60
C GLU A 395 -22.51 -4.33 7.81
N ASN A 396 -22.91 -4.07 9.06
CA ASN A 396 -23.78 -2.95 9.42
C ASN A 396 -23.06 -1.83 10.18
N HIS A 397 -21.75 -1.70 9.97
CA HIS A 397 -20.95 -0.65 10.61
C HIS A 397 -21.45 0.75 10.18
N PRO A 398 -21.52 1.74 11.12
CA PRO A 398 -22.04 3.10 10.80
C PRO A 398 -21.16 3.88 9.79
N LYS A 399 -19.92 3.49 9.59
CA LYS A 399 -18.99 4.09 8.61
C LYS A 399 -18.51 3.02 7.64
N PRO A 400 -19.35 2.54 6.71
CA PRO A 400 -18.93 1.52 5.76
C PRO A 400 -17.94 2.09 4.76
N VAL A 401 -17.16 1.22 4.13
CA VAL A 401 -16.38 1.55 2.93
C VAL A 401 -17.30 2.02 1.79
N SER A 402 -16.80 2.82 0.86
CA SER A 402 -17.54 3.14 -0.37
C SER A 402 -17.95 1.86 -1.09
N LYS A 403 -19.17 1.84 -1.61
CA LYS A 403 -19.72 0.61 -2.20
C LYS A 403 -19.08 0.22 -3.52
N GLU A 404 -18.59 1.20 -4.31
CA GLU A 404 -18.18 0.92 -5.68
C GLU A 404 -17.03 1.79 -6.21
N SER A 405 -16.71 2.94 -5.59
CA SER A 405 -15.79 3.90 -6.19
C SER A 405 -14.68 4.36 -5.28
N PHE A 406 -13.51 4.63 -5.88
CA PHE A 406 -12.35 5.24 -5.23
C PHE A 406 -11.51 6.00 -6.25
N ALA A 407 -10.66 6.93 -5.77
CA ALA A 407 -9.68 7.62 -6.60
C ALA A 407 -8.32 6.93 -6.54
N VAL A 408 -7.57 7.04 -7.63
CA VAL A 408 -6.12 6.77 -7.70
C VAL A 408 -5.43 8.02 -8.19
N GLU A 409 -4.32 8.38 -7.58
CA GLU A 409 -3.66 9.65 -7.82
C GLU A 409 -2.13 9.52 -7.80
N PHE A 410 -1.47 10.33 -8.62
CA PHE A 410 -0.02 10.41 -8.63
C PHE A 410 0.45 11.77 -9.17
N TRP A 411 1.65 12.20 -8.77
CA TRP A 411 2.25 13.46 -9.21
C TRP A 411 3.72 13.25 -9.57
N SER A 412 4.06 13.32 -10.85
CA SER A 412 5.44 13.33 -11.33
C SER A 412 5.56 14.03 -12.68
N LYS A 413 6.51 14.94 -12.80
CA LYS A 413 6.85 15.56 -14.09
C LYS A 413 7.67 14.64 -14.98
N GLU A 414 8.32 13.68 -14.38
CA GLU A 414 9.31 12.82 -14.99
C GLU A 414 8.79 11.39 -15.02
N ASN A 415 9.44 10.59 -15.82
CA ASN A 415 9.19 9.18 -15.88
C ASN A 415 9.62 8.50 -14.58
N TYR A 416 8.74 7.67 -14.04
CA TYR A 416 8.98 6.88 -12.85
C TYR A 416 9.13 5.40 -13.23
N ALA A 417 10.32 5.00 -13.64
CA ALA A 417 10.67 3.59 -13.82
C ALA A 417 11.86 3.26 -12.93
N GLU A 418 11.87 2.07 -12.36
CA GLU A 418 13.04 1.62 -11.61
C GLU A 418 14.20 1.35 -12.55
N ASN A 419 15.37 1.93 -12.27
CA ASN A 419 16.56 1.84 -13.10
C ASN A 419 17.23 0.45 -13.03
N TYR A 420 16.47 -0.62 -13.26
CA TYR A 420 17.09 -1.93 -13.53
C TYR A 420 17.83 -1.95 -14.87
N PHE A 421 17.46 -1.05 -15.75
CA PHE A 421 17.92 -1.02 -17.12
C PHE A 421 18.33 0.40 -17.49
N PRO A 422 19.48 0.58 -18.19
CA PRO A 422 20.13 1.89 -18.32
C PRO A 422 19.40 2.91 -19.18
N ILE A 423 18.25 2.60 -19.74
CA ILE A 423 17.59 3.52 -20.67
C ILE A 423 16.08 3.47 -20.49
N ASN A 424 15.54 4.53 -19.95
CA ASN A 424 14.14 4.82 -20.12
C ASN A 424 13.98 5.90 -21.19
N THR A 425 13.59 5.48 -22.37
CA THR A 425 13.39 6.39 -23.48
C THR A 425 11.89 6.55 -23.72
N GLY A 426 11.40 7.74 -23.47
CA GLY A 426 10.14 8.19 -24.05
C GLY A 426 8.93 8.25 -23.14
N ALA A 427 8.99 7.87 -21.85
CA ALA A 427 7.86 8.12 -20.99
C ALA A 427 7.76 9.62 -20.63
N GLY A 428 6.59 10.16 -20.80
CA GLY A 428 6.27 11.55 -20.47
C GLY A 428 5.93 11.75 -19.00
N PRO A 429 5.37 12.93 -18.63
CA PRO A 429 4.90 13.20 -17.28
C PRO A 429 3.90 12.14 -16.79
N ASN A 430 3.97 11.80 -15.50
CA ASN A 430 3.14 10.80 -14.85
C ASN A 430 2.26 11.42 -13.74
N THR A 431 1.69 12.59 -14.00
CA THR A 431 0.71 13.20 -13.09
C THR A 431 -0.69 12.94 -13.62
N TYR A 432 -1.51 12.28 -12.80
CA TYR A 432 -2.87 11.91 -13.17
C TYR A 432 -3.82 11.84 -11.97
N LYS A 433 -5.10 11.90 -12.27
CA LYS A 433 -6.19 11.49 -11.37
C LYS A 433 -7.04 10.46 -12.10
N THR A 434 -7.35 9.40 -11.41
CA THR A 434 -8.16 8.30 -11.93
C THR A 434 -9.31 8.01 -10.98
N VAL A 435 -10.50 7.76 -11.50
CA VAL A 435 -11.59 7.14 -10.75
C VAL A 435 -11.78 5.71 -11.20
N ARG A 436 -11.91 4.81 -10.23
CA ARG A 436 -12.34 3.43 -10.44
C ARG A 436 -13.76 3.29 -9.92
N VAL A 437 -14.61 2.64 -10.70
CA VAL A 437 -15.98 2.31 -10.32
C VAL A 437 -16.24 0.84 -10.62
N ILE A 438 -16.50 0.05 -9.60
CA ILE A 438 -16.56 -1.40 -9.68
C ILE A 438 -17.84 -1.91 -9.02
N ALA A 439 -18.67 -2.60 -9.77
CA ALA A 439 -19.85 -3.28 -9.30
C ALA A 439 -19.98 -4.66 -9.96
N GLN A 440 -21.04 -5.39 -9.65
CA GLN A 440 -21.26 -6.71 -10.24
C GLN A 440 -21.37 -6.64 -11.78
N ASP A 441 -22.00 -5.59 -12.31
CA ASP A 441 -22.34 -5.47 -13.73
C ASP A 441 -21.38 -4.59 -14.53
N TYR A 442 -20.53 -3.83 -13.87
CA TYR A 442 -19.55 -2.96 -14.54
C TYR A 442 -18.23 -2.85 -13.75
N ASN A 443 -17.18 -2.50 -14.49
CA ASN A 443 -15.86 -2.20 -13.92
C ASN A 443 -15.19 -1.15 -14.81
N TYR A 444 -15.26 0.12 -14.42
CA TYR A 444 -14.75 1.22 -15.21
C TYR A 444 -13.51 1.83 -14.58
N MET A 445 -12.58 2.23 -15.43
CA MET A 445 -11.47 3.11 -15.12
C MET A 445 -11.56 4.35 -15.99
N TYR A 446 -11.58 5.54 -15.38
CA TYR A 446 -11.53 6.82 -16.06
C TYR A 446 -10.38 7.64 -15.50
N ALA A 447 -9.46 8.08 -16.36
CA ALA A 447 -8.26 8.82 -15.99
C ALA A 447 -8.16 10.13 -16.76
N VAL A 448 -7.68 11.17 -16.06
CA VAL A 448 -7.31 12.47 -16.61
C VAL A 448 -5.83 12.72 -16.32
N TRP A 449 -5.06 12.96 -17.37
CA TRP A 449 -3.63 13.21 -17.31
C TRP A 449 -3.33 14.71 -17.36
N CYS A 450 -2.24 15.13 -16.70
CA CYS A 450 -1.84 16.54 -16.68
C CYS A 450 -1.49 17.11 -18.05
N THR A 451 -1.23 16.26 -19.02
CA THR A 451 -0.96 16.58 -20.43
C THR A 451 -2.23 16.72 -21.26
N GLY A 452 -3.41 16.59 -20.63
CA GLY A 452 -4.72 16.82 -21.25
C GLY A 452 -5.36 15.59 -21.89
N GLU A 453 -4.70 14.46 -21.90
CA GLU A 453 -5.30 13.21 -22.41
C GLU A 453 -6.26 12.61 -21.37
N HIS A 454 -7.27 11.92 -21.87
CA HIS A 454 -8.25 11.18 -21.09
C HIS A 454 -8.27 9.71 -21.52
N GLU A 455 -8.47 8.82 -20.56
CA GLU A 455 -8.62 7.39 -20.83
C GLU A 455 -9.86 6.85 -20.12
N LEU A 456 -10.66 6.08 -20.85
CA LEU A 456 -11.82 5.35 -20.33
C LEU A 456 -11.74 3.90 -20.76
N TYR A 457 -11.75 2.98 -19.80
CA TYR A 457 -11.74 1.54 -20.05
C TYR A 457 -12.88 0.85 -19.32
N ASN A 458 -13.52 -0.12 -20.01
CA ASN A 458 -14.43 -1.08 -19.40
C ASN A 458 -13.64 -2.36 -19.04
N LEU A 459 -13.12 -2.44 -17.84
CA LEU A 459 -12.24 -3.55 -17.41
C LEU A 459 -13.00 -4.88 -17.23
N LYS A 460 -14.31 -4.89 -17.27
CA LYS A 460 -15.10 -6.13 -17.31
C LYS A 460 -14.99 -6.83 -18.66
N GLU A 461 -14.94 -6.06 -19.75
CA GLU A 461 -14.85 -6.53 -21.13
C GLU A 461 -13.42 -6.47 -21.67
N ASP A 462 -12.66 -5.48 -21.25
CA ASP A 462 -11.27 -5.21 -21.61
C ASP A 462 -10.37 -5.14 -20.37
N PRO A 463 -10.11 -6.27 -19.70
CA PRO A 463 -9.33 -6.31 -18.46
C PRO A 463 -7.84 -5.96 -18.66
N TYR A 464 -7.42 -5.72 -19.87
CA TYR A 464 -6.05 -5.39 -20.25
C TYR A 464 -5.90 -3.97 -20.81
N GLU A 465 -6.93 -3.14 -20.73
CA GLU A 465 -6.88 -1.71 -21.09
C GLU A 465 -6.38 -1.47 -22.53
N LEU A 466 -6.87 -2.29 -23.48
CA LEU A 466 -6.44 -2.24 -24.88
C LEU A 466 -7.30 -1.31 -25.75
N ASN A 467 -8.49 -0.92 -25.29
CA ASN A 467 -9.44 -0.13 -26.04
C ASN A 467 -9.91 1.08 -25.24
N ASN A 468 -9.32 2.24 -25.51
CA ASN A 468 -9.75 3.50 -24.89
C ASN A 468 -11.10 3.95 -25.50
N LEU A 469 -12.13 4.03 -24.66
CA LEU A 469 -13.51 4.36 -25.04
C LEU A 469 -13.81 5.87 -24.90
N TYR A 470 -12.85 6.71 -24.51
CA TYR A 470 -13.10 8.11 -24.18
C TYR A 470 -13.69 8.91 -25.34
N ASP A 471 -13.21 8.68 -26.57
CA ASP A 471 -13.65 9.39 -27.77
C ASP A 471 -14.88 8.76 -28.45
N ASP A 472 -15.43 7.68 -27.91
CA ASP A 472 -16.63 7.03 -28.42
C ASP A 472 -17.89 7.78 -27.96
N GLU A 473 -18.65 8.33 -28.94
CA GLU A 473 -19.90 9.06 -28.70
C GLU A 473 -20.91 8.27 -27.87
N ALA A 474 -20.91 6.94 -27.97
CA ALA A 474 -21.79 6.07 -27.19
C ALA A 474 -21.52 6.15 -25.68
N HIS A 475 -20.35 6.62 -25.27
CA HIS A 475 -19.91 6.69 -23.88
C HIS A 475 -19.92 8.11 -23.29
N ILE A 476 -20.44 9.13 -24.01
CA ILE A 476 -20.49 10.53 -23.55
C ILE A 476 -21.25 10.66 -22.21
N GLN A 477 -22.39 9.98 -22.08
CA GLN A 477 -23.18 10.00 -20.86
C GLN A 477 -22.36 9.43 -19.68
N LEU A 478 -21.77 8.24 -19.85
CA LEU A 478 -20.92 7.60 -18.87
C LEU A 478 -19.72 8.51 -18.47
N THR A 479 -19.01 9.01 -19.47
CA THR A 479 -17.84 9.90 -19.26
C THR A 479 -18.21 11.12 -18.42
N SER A 480 -19.38 11.74 -18.67
CA SER A 480 -19.81 12.92 -17.91
C SER A 480 -20.07 12.61 -16.42
N ARG A 481 -20.55 11.40 -16.09
CA ARG A 481 -20.76 10.94 -14.70
C ARG A 481 -19.43 10.65 -14.01
N LEU A 482 -18.53 9.95 -14.71
CA LEU A 482 -17.22 9.60 -14.18
C LEU A 482 -16.36 10.83 -13.96
N ASP A 483 -16.42 11.83 -14.84
CA ASP A 483 -15.71 13.08 -14.67
C ASP A 483 -16.25 13.88 -13.46
N ALA A 484 -17.58 14.00 -13.34
CA ALA A 484 -18.20 14.64 -12.17
C ALA A 484 -17.84 13.91 -10.87
N LEU A 485 -17.81 12.58 -10.86
CA LEU A 485 -17.38 11.78 -9.73
C LEU A 485 -15.91 12.03 -9.39
N LEU A 486 -15.05 12.16 -10.42
CA LEU A 486 -13.64 12.48 -10.25
C LEU A 486 -13.44 13.89 -9.66
N VAL A 487 -14.27 14.87 -10.04
CA VAL A 487 -14.26 16.22 -9.42
C VAL A 487 -14.44 16.14 -7.90
N VAL A 488 -15.31 15.24 -7.44
CA VAL A 488 -15.48 15.01 -5.98
C VAL A 488 -14.28 14.30 -5.40
N LEU A 489 -13.92 13.15 -5.96
CA LEU A 489 -12.95 12.23 -5.35
C LEU A 489 -11.51 12.76 -5.37
N LYS A 490 -11.14 13.62 -6.33
CA LYS A 490 -9.78 14.19 -6.40
C LYS A 490 -9.40 15.11 -5.22
N GLU A 491 -10.40 15.55 -4.46
CA GLU A 491 -10.22 16.45 -3.30
C GLU A 491 -11.20 16.15 -2.15
N CYS A 492 -11.84 14.98 -2.16
CA CYS A 492 -12.77 14.55 -1.12
C CYS A 492 -12.09 14.51 0.27
N LYS A 493 -12.90 14.58 1.33
CA LYS A 493 -12.45 14.43 2.72
C LYS A 493 -13.49 13.69 3.54
N ALA A 494 -13.04 12.76 4.36
CA ALA A 494 -13.90 12.05 5.30
C ALA A 494 -15.16 11.44 4.62
N GLU A 495 -16.35 11.91 4.99
CA GLU A 495 -17.61 11.36 4.49
C GLU A 495 -17.77 11.54 2.97
N SER A 496 -17.29 12.63 2.40
CA SER A 496 -17.38 12.85 0.94
C SER A 496 -16.54 11.85 0.12
N CYS A 497 -15.54 11.20 0.73
CA CYS A 497 -14.82 10.10 0.09
C CYS A 497 -15.61 8.78 0.14
N ARG A 498 -16.38 8.56 1.21
CA ARG A 498 -17.19 7.35 1.39
C ARG A 498 -18.54 7.40 0.69
N ASP A 499 -19.10 8.59 0.53
CA ASP A 499 -20.39 8.83 -0.14
C ASP A 499 -20.30 9.99 -1.13
N PRO A 500 -19.53 9.83 -2.23
CA PRO A 500 -19.33 10.90 -3.21
C PRO A 500 -20.59 11.23 -4.02
N TRP A 501 -21.49 10.26 -4.20
CA TRP A 501 -22.74 10.49 -4.91
C TRP A 501 -23.67 11.46 -4.18
N ARG A 502 -23.67 11.45 -2.85
CA ARG A 502 -24.40 12.42 -2.05
C ARG A 502 -23.89 13.86 -2.24
N VAL A 503 -22.59 14.02 -2.51
CA VAL A 503 -22.03 15.33 -2.84
C VAL A 503 -22.54 15.82 -4.20
N LEU A 504 -22.66 14.93 -5.17
CA LEU A 504 -23.19 15.22 -6.50
C LEU A 504 -24.70 15.43 -6.51
N HIS A 505 -25.45 14.76 -5.62
CA HIS A 505 -26.90 14.79 -5.53
C HIS A 505 -27.37 15.11 -4.10
N PRO A 506 -27.09 16.31 -3.56
CA PRO A 506 -27.39 16.62 -2.16
C PRO A 506 -28.89 16.63 -1.83
N GLU A 507 -29.73 16.84 -2.84
CA GLU A 507 -31.20 16.90 -2.70
C GLU A 507 -31.92 15.59 -3.11
N ASP A 508 -31.16 14.58 -3.57
CA ASP A 508 -31.73 13.30 -4.04
C ASP A 508 -30.98 12.10 -3.47
N ASP A 509 -31.44 11.60 -2.34
CA ASP A 509 -30.89 10.42 -1.65
C ASP A 509 -31.07 9.11 -2.44
N SER A 510 -31.76 9.11 -3.57
CA SER A 510 -31.94 7.91 -4.39
C SER A 510 -30.72 7.58 -5.25
N VAL A 511 -29.80 8.54 -5.46
CA VAL A 511 -28.58 8.34 -6.24
C VAL A 511 -27.44 7.88 -5.32
N LYS A 512 -27.07 6.61 -5.41
CA LYS A 512 -26.03 5.98 -4.58
C LYS A 512 -24.98 5.22 -5.38
N THR A 513 -25.24 5.04 -6.66
CA THR A 513 -24.40 4.27 -7.57
C THR A 513 -24.30 4.97 -8.93
N LEU A 514 -23.32 4.55 -9.73
CA LEU A 514 -23.20 4.97 -11.11
C LEU A 514 -24.45 4.61 -11.92
N GLU A 515 -25.05 3.43 -11.67
CA GLU A 515 -26.29 3.01 -12.34
C GLU A 515 -27.44 3.98 -12.06
N ASP A 516 -27.59 4.43 -10.80
CA ASP A 516 -28.59 5.45 -10.45
C ASP A 516 -28.32 6.77 -11.18
N ALA A 517 -27.06 7.18 -11.25
CA ALA A 517 -26.63 8.42 -11.88
C ALA A 517 -26.78 8.42 -13.41
N LEU A 518 -26.76 7.24 -14.04
CA LEU A 518 -26.92 7.08 -15.50
C LEU A 518 -28.37 7.21 -15.98
N GLN A 519 -29.35 7.39 -15.09
CA GLN A 519 -30.74 7.63 -15.51
C GLN A 519 -30.81 8.96 -16.31
N GLU A 520 -31.53 8.95 -17.43
CA GLU A 520 -31.67 10.10 -18.36
C GLU A 520 -32.18 11.38 -17.67
N LYS A 521 -33.00 11.25 -16.62
CA LYS A 521 -33.51 12.39 -15.83
C LYS A 521 -32.40 13.29 -15.27
N PHE A 522 -31.17 12.75 -15.14
CA PHE A 522 -30.03 13.49 -14.62
C PHE A 522 -29.10 14.07 -15.71
N ASP A 523 -29.38 13.88 -17.00
CA ASP A 523 -28.51 14.38 -18.07
C ASP A 523 -28.28 15.89 -17.98
N THR A 524 -29.36 16.67 -17.80
CA THR A 524 -29.27 18.11 -17.66
C THR A 524 -28.45 18.51 -16.41
N HIS A 525 -28.56 17.76 -15.32
CA HIS A 525 -27.78 17.98 -14.12
C HIS A 525 -26.28 17.90 -14.39
N TYR A 526 -25.85 16.87 -15.13
CA TYR A 526 -24.43 16.65 -15.40
C TYR A 526 -23.83 17.60 -16.46
N THR A 527 -24.62 18.28 -17.29
CA THR A 527 -24.10 19.26 -18.25
C THR A 527 -23.47 20.50 -17.59
N GLN A 528 -23.75 20.76 -16.34
CA GLN A 528 -23.21 21.91 -15.61
C GLN A 528 -21.82 21.66 -15.01
N PHE A 529 -21.38 20.41 -14.91
CA PHE A 529 -20.04 20.11 -14.37
C PHE A 529 -18.97 20.39 -15.41
N LYS A 530 -17.93 21.12 -15.00
CA LYS A 530 -16.73 21.27 -15.81
C LYS A 530 -15.87 20.01 -15.66
N LYS A 531 -15.23 19.61 -16.74
CA LYS A 531 -14.29 18.49 -16.74
C LYS A 531 -13.06 18.78 -15.88
N VAL A 532 -12.44 17.72 -15.36
CA VAL A 532 -11.18 17.83 -14.66
C VAL A 532 -10.08 18.24 -15.63
N GLU A 533 -9.31 19.25 -15.28
CA GLU A 533 -8.22 19.80 -16.10
C GLU A 533 -7.04 20.20 -15.21
N TYR A 534 -5.84 20.12 -15.76
CA TYR A 534 -4.62 20.60 -15.14
C TYR A 534 -4.12 21.86 -15.85
N ASN A 535 -3.57 22.81 -15.10
CA ASN A 535 -2.89 23.96 -15.70
C ASN A 535 -1.49 23.57 -16.22
N GLU A 536 -0.78 22.70 -15.49
CA GLU A 536 0.53 22.17 -15.86
C GLU A 536 0.81 20.83 -15.17
N CYS A 537 1.81 20.07 -15.65
CA CYS A 537 2.30 18.90 -14.97
C CYS A 537 3.23 19.29 -13.82
N LEU A 538 2.86 18.93 -12.58
CA LEU A 538 3.65 19.18 -11.37
C LEU A 538 4.03 17.84 -10.72
N ASN A 539 5.16 17.82 -10.04
CA ASN A 539 5.60 16.66 -9.22
C ASN A 539 5.15 16.78 -7.76
N TYR A 540 4.14 17.58 -7.49
CA TYR A 540 3.55 17.79 -6.16
C TYR A 540 2.09 18.22 -6.26
N LEU A 541 1.36 18.02 -5.19
CA LEU A 541 -0.01 18.49 -5.08
C LEU A 541 -0.08 20.02 -4.96
N LEU A 542 -0.78 20.64 -5.90
CA LEU A 542 -1.22 22.01 -5.83
C LEU A 542 -2.70 22.07 -6.24
N ALA A 543 -3.58 22.24 -5.27
CA ALA A 543 -5.02 22.18 -5.51
C ALA A 543 -5.51 23.12 -6.63
N GLN A 544 -4.94 24.34 -6.73
CA GLN A 544 -5.29 25.30 -7.78
C GLN A 544 -4.84 24.89 -9.18
N ASN A 545 -3.93 23.91 -9.28
CA ASN A 545 -3.48 23.34 -10.55
C ASN A 545 -4.48 22.35 -11.15
N GLU A 546 -5.34 21.77 -10.32
CA GLU A 546 -6.27 20.68 -10.65
C GLU A 546 -7.71 21.20 -10.62
N SER A 547 -8.15 21.88 -11.67
CA SER A 547 -9.51 22.43 -11.75
C SER A 547 -10.53 21.42 -12.26
N PRO A 548 -11.84 21.59 -11.99
CA PRO A 548 -12.44 22.58 -11.10
C PRO A 548 -12.30 22.20 -9.62
N GLN A 549 -12.35 23.20 -8.76
CA GLN A 549 -12.43 22.96 -7.32
C GLN A 549 -13.89 22.63 -6.94
N ILE A 550 -14.08 21.66 -6.07
CA ILE A 550 -15.41 21.21 -5.63
C ILE A 550 -16.25 22.34 -5.03
N GLY A 551 -15.62 23.22 -4.23
CA GLY A 551 -16.29 24.37 -3.62
C GLY A 551 -16.84 25.39 -4.62
N ASN A 552 -16.35 25.41 -5.84
CA ASN A 552 -16.83 26.30 -6.91
C ASN A 552 -18.09 25.74 -7.61
N HIS A 553 -18.37 24.45 -7.48
CA HIS A 553 -19.53 23.80 -8.07
C HIS A 553 -20.72 23.69 -7.12
N PHE A 554 -20.47 23.42 -5.84
CA PHE A 554 -21.51 22.99 -4.92
C PHE A 554 -21.91 24.05 -3.90
N ASN A 555 -21.54 25.33 -4.06
CA ASN A 555 -21.94 26.42 -3.16
C ASN A 555 -21.88 25.98 -1.67
N LEU A 556 -20.82 25.25 -1.30
CA LEU A 556 -20.58 24.74 0.05
C LEU A 556 -20.30 25.91 1.04
N ASN A 557 -21.07 27.01 0.90
CA ASN A 557 -21.10 28.14 1.83
C ASN A 557 -21.61 27.77 3.22
N SER A 558 -21.82 26.49 3.49
CA SER A 558 -22.16 26.07 4.84
C SER A 558 -20.88 26.01 5.66
N THR A 559 -20.81 26.80 6.66
CA THR A 559 -20.12 26.82 7.95
C THR A 559 -19.50 25.50 8.46
N SER A 560 -19.11 24.57 7.55
CA SER A 560 -18.41 23.37 7.93
C SER A 560 -16.95 23.70 8.26
N THR A 561 -16.43 23.03 9.25
CA THR A 561 -15.04 23.01 9.71
C THR A 561 -14.00 22.78 8.60
N TYR A 562 -14.43 22.57 7.38
CA TYR A 562 -13.64 22.33 6.16
C TYR A 562 -12.69 23.49 5.80
N ASP A 563 -13.16 24.74 5.90
CA ASP A 563 -12.37 25.90 5.41
C ASP A 563 -11.26 26.35 6.35
N ARG A 564 -11.35 26.07 7.64
CA ARG A 564 -10.39 26.60 8.63
C ARG A 564 -9.06 25.85 8.67
N VAL A 565 -9.07 24.53 8.42
CA VAL A 565 -7.84 23.73 8.44
C VAL A 565 -7.06 23.93 7.14
N ARG A 566 -7.75 24.08 6.02
CA ARG A 566 -7.13 24.28 4.68
C ARG A 566 -6.34 25.60 4.58
N LEU A 567 -6.87 26.70 5.11
CA LEU A 567 -6.21 28.03 5.03
C LEU A 567 -4.92 28.15 5.85
N HIS A 568 -4.74 27.33 6.90
CA HIS A 568 -3.52 27.38 7.72
C HIS A 568 -2.37 26.56 7.16
N THR A 569 -2.65 25.43 6.52
CA THR A 569 -1.63 24.56 5.91
C THR A 569 -1.15 25.10 4.56
N GLU A 570 -2.03 25.60 3.71
CA GLU A 570 -1.68 26.11 2.37
C GLU A 570 -0.78 27.35 2.39
N LYS A 571 -0.94 28.26 3.36
CA LYS A 571 -0.10 29.48 3.42
C LYS A 571 1.32 29.20 3.89
N SER A 572 1.52 28.24 4.79
CA SER A 572 2.87 27.86 5.25
C SER A 572 3.60 27.01 4.21
N ASP A 573 2.87 26.09 3.54
CA ASP A 573 3.44 25.19 2.54
C ASP A 573 3.80 25.92 1.22
N GLN A 574 2.99 26.88 0.76
CA GLN A 574 3.32 27.66 -0.43
C GLN A 574 4.61 28.50 -0.27
N PHE A 575 4.90 29.00 0.94
CA PHE A 575 6.13 29.73 1.19
C PHE A 575 7.36 28.82 1.18
N VAL A 576 7.23 27.62 1.77
CA VAL A 576 8.29 26.61 1.83
C VAL A 576 8.54 26.00 0.45
N ILE A 577 7.48 25.66 -0.30
CA ILE A 577 7.57 25.09 -1.65
C ILE A 577 8.27 26.04 -2.61
N LYS A 578 7.92 27.34 -2.64
CA LYS A 578 8.58 28.32 -3.52
C LYS A 578 10.07 28.52 -3.22
N SER A 579 10.48 28.37 -1.98
CA SER A 579 11.90 28.52 -1.60
C SER A 579 12.72 27.25 -1.84
N LEU A 580 12.11 26.07 -1.68
CA LEU A 580 12.78 24.77 -1.84
C LEU A 580 12.88 24.32 -3.31
N THR A 581 11.81 24.53 -4.11
CA THR A 581 11.83 24.18 -5.54
C THR A 581 12.86 24.98 -6.33
N LYS A 582 13.06 26.25 -6.00
CA LYS A 582 14.07 27.07 -6.65
C LYS A 582 15.49 26.56 -6.34
N ARG A 583 15.74 26.07 -5.14
CA ARG A 583 17.03 25.55 -4.69
C ARG A 583 17.33 24.15 -5.25
N ALA A 584 16.35 23.25 -5.23
CA ALA A 584 16.47 21.89 -5.75
C ALA A 584 16.59 21.85 -7.29
N TYR A 585 16.00 22.81 -7.99
CA TYR A 585 16.03 22.87 -9.45
C TYR A 585 17.35 23.47 -10.02
N GLU A 586 18.00 24.34 -9.24
CA GLU A 586 19.27 24.96 -9.65
C GLU A 586 20.49 24.08 -9.35
N GLU A 587 20.37 23.01 -8.53
CA GLU A 587 21.46 22.14 -8.09
C GLU A 587 21.47 20.74 -8.72
N LYS A 588 20.78 20.47 -9.81
CA LYS A 588 20.94 19.23 -10.59
C LYS A 588 22.31 19.17 -11.26
N GLN A 589 23.38 19.19 -10.47
CA GLN A 589 24.65 18.62 -10.85
C GLN A 589 24.69 17.18 -10.37
N THR A 590 25.22 16.28 -11.18
CA THR A 590 25.51 14.91 -10.77
C THR A 590 26.43 14.98 -9.55
N LEU A 591 25.85 14.91 -8.35
CA LEU A 591 26.59 14.94 -7.11
C LEU A 591 27.34 13.61 -7.01
N VAL A 592 28.63 13.67 -7.22
CA VAL A 592 29.51 12.56 -6.86
C VAL A 592 29.65 12.59 -5.34
N MET A 593 29.32 11.48 -4.68
CA MET A 593 29.43 11.36 -3.24
C MET A 593 30.86 11.67 -2.79
N PRO A 594 31.09 12.57 -1.82
CA PRO A 594 32.41 12.86 -1.29
C PRO A 594 33.12 11.60 -0.81
N ALA A 595 34.45 11.54 -1.04
CA ALA A 595 35.25 10.34 -0.73
C ALA A 595 35.21 9.94 0.76
N GLU A 596 35.02 10.90 1.66
CA GLU A 596 34.86 10.67 3.09
C GLU A 596 33.64 9.83 3.45
N TYR A 597 32.62 9.77 2.59
CA TYR A 597 31.41 8.98 2.81
C TYR A 597 31.48 7.57 2.20
N HIS A 598 32.50 7.25 1.41
CA HIS A 598 32.69 5.92 0.85
C HIS A 598 32.86 4.84 1.94
N ASP A 599 33.29 5.21 3.14
CA ASP A 599 33.43 4.30 4.27
C ASP A 599 32.11 3.82 4.85
N VAL A 600 31.03 4.62 4.67
CA VAL A 600 29.65 4.21 5.02
C VAL A 600 29.27 2.95 4.26
N PHE A 601 29.69 2.83 3.01
CA PHE A 601 29.37 1.68 2.14
C PHE A 601 30.29 0.48 2.37
N LYS A 602 31.37 0.61 3.12
CA LYS A 602 32.18 -0.55 3.53
C LYS A 602 31.43 -1.49 4.48
N LEU A 603 30.38 -1.03 5.14
CA LEU A 603 29.47 -1.88 5.91
C LEU A 603 28.57 -2.72 5.02
N VAL A 604 28.31 -2.24 3.79
CA VAL A 604 27.50 -2.92 2.81
C VAL A 604 28.44 -3.73 1.92
N PRO A 605 28.38 -5.07 1.93
CA PRO A 605 29.18 -5.85 0.99
C PRO A 605 28.84 -5.40 -0.43
N GLU A 606 29.86 -5.28 -1.28
CA GLU A 606 29.65 -5.19 -2.73
C GLU A 606 28.63 -6.28 -3.09
N ALA A 607 27.67 -5.93 -3.95
CA ALA A 607 26.54 -6.78 -4.28
C ALA A 607 27.01 -8.19 -4.63
N SER A 608 27.16 -8.98 -3.61
CA SER A 608 27.45 -10.40 -3.74
C SER A 608 26.14 -11.10 -4.05
N GLY A 609 26.18 -12.10 -4.88
CA GLY A 609 25.06 -12.98 -5.14
C GLY A 609 24.43 -13.53 -3.85
N PRO A 610 23.46 -14.45 -3.96
CA PRO A 610 22.70 -14.96 -2.83
C PRO A 610 23.61 -15.47 -1.69
N VAL A 611 23.38 -15.03 -0.45
CA VAL A 611 24.12 -15.54 0.71
C VAL A 611 23.58 -16.88 1.19
N GLY A 612 24.47 -17.76 1.61
CA GLY A 612 24.20 -19.16 1.95
C GLY A 612 23.75 -19.40 3.39
N HIS A 613 22.94 -18.49 3.98
CA HIS A 613 22.56 -18.64 5.37
C HIS A 613 21.20 -19.29 5.57
N VAL A 614 21.14 -20.10 6.63
CA VAL A 614 19.90 -20.59 7.23
C VAL A 614 19.29 -19.44 8.05
N VAL A 615 17.96 -19.46 8.21
CA VAL A 615 17.26 -18.54 9.13
C VAL A 615 17.97 -18.55 10.48
N PRO A 616 18.38 -17.39 11.01
CA PRO A 616 19.02 -17.32 12.31
C PRO A 616 18.15 -17.96 13.39
N ASP A 617 18.75 -18.71 14.25
CA ASP A 617 18.11 -19.31 15.42
C ASP A 617 17.84 -18.28 16.54
N GLU A 618 17.66 -18.75 17.78
CA GLU A 618 17.37 -17.91 18.92
C GLU A 618 18.50 -16.90 19.28
N ASN A 619 19.70 -17.08 18.72
CA ASN A 619 20.88 -16.28 19.00
C ASN A 619 21.19 -15.27 17.87
N PHE A 620 20.22 -14.93 17.03
CA PHE A 620 20.43 -13.97 15.94
C PHE A 620 20.94 -12.60 16.43
N GLU A 621 20.64 -12.22 17.67
CA GLU A 621 21.11 -10.97 18.28
C GLU A 621 22.63 -10.95 18.46
N ASP A 622 23.28 -12.12 18.59
CA ASP A 622 24.74 -12.23 18.66
C ASP A 622 25.44 -11.85 17.34
N LEU A 623 24.67 -11.80 16.24
CA LEU A 623 25.13 -11.36 14.93
C LEU A 623 25.07 -9.84 14.74
N ALA A 624 24.40 -9.13 15.67
CA ALA A 624 24.21 -7.69 15.60
C ALA A 624 25.52 -6.94 15.90
N THR A 625 25.88 -6.02 15.01
CA THR A 625 27.02 -5.12 15.22
C THR A 625 26.53 -3.68 15.22
N PRO A 626 26.87 -2.85 16.23
CA PRO A 626 26.50 -1.43 16.22
C PRO A 626 27.05 -0.71 15.00
N VAL A 627 26.24 0.15 14.39
CA VAL A 627 26.71 1.06 13.35
C VAL A 627 27.69 2.04 14.00
N PRO A 628 28.90 2.24 13.43
CA PRO A 628 29.89 3.17 13.98
C PRO A 628 29.33 4.59 14.16
N ALA A 629 29.68 5.25 15.27
CA ALA A 629 29.17 6.58 15.61
C ALA A 629 29.48 7.61 14.51
N GLU A 630 30.63 7.50 13.86
CA GLU A 630 31.07 8.38 12.80
C GLU A 630 30.10 8.35 11.61
N LEU A 631 29.44 7.22 11.36
CA LEU A 631 28.45 7.08 10.28
C LEU A 631 27.07 7.65 10.65
N LEU A 632 26.77 7.74 11.96
CA LEU A 632 25.53 8.31 12.48
C LEU A 632 25.61 9.84 12.61
N GLU A 633 26.82 10.39 12.66
CA GLU A 633 27.09 11.83 12.79
C GLU A 633 27.26 12.54 11.44
N THR A 634 27.37 11.78 10.35
CA THR A 634 27.49 12.36 9.00
C THR A 634 26.23 13.14 8.66
N GLN A 635 26.39 14.34 8.09
CA GLN A 635 25.27 15.19 7.63
C GLN A 635 24.84 14.83 6.20
N VAL A 636 25.05 13.60 5.78
CA VAL A 636 24.69 13.16 4.42
C VAL A 636 23.21 12.93 4.34
N ARG A 637 22.54 13.70 3.50
CA ARG A 637 21.16 13.44 3.11
C ARG A 637 21.19 12.53 1.89
N TRP A 638 20.88 11.26 2.09
CA TRP A 638 20.90 10.25 1.04
C TRP A 638 20.01 10.59 -0.16
N ALA A 639 18.91 11.30 0.11
CA ALA A 639 18.05 11.86 -0.93
C ALA A 639 18.77 12.81 -1.89
N ASP A 640 19.77 13.57 -1.42
CA ASP A 640 20.54 14.51 -2.24
C ASP A 640 21.47 13.79 -3.23
N TYR A 641 21.68 12.47 -3.04
CA TYR A 641 22.50 11.60 -3.91
C TYR A 641 21.63 10.67 -4.78
N ASN A 642 20.38 11.02 -5.01
CA ASN A 642 19.43 10.20 -5.78
C ASN A 642 19.23 8.78 -5.23
N PHE A 643 19.49 8.54 -3.95
CA PHE A 643 19.33 7.21 -3.33
C PHE A 643 17.93 6.63 -3.52
N TYR A 644 16.90 7.48 -3.51
CA TYR A 644 15.52 7.08 -3.76
C TYR A 644 15.05 7.37 -5.18
N SER A 645 15.97 7.66 -6.09
CA SER A 645 15.64 7.92 -7.49
C SER A 645 15.30 6.61 -8.18
N PHE A 646 14.04 6.25 -8.15
CA PHE A 646 13.49 5.14 -8.92
C PHE A 646 13.25 5.55 -10.38
N GLY A 647 14.26 6.12 -11.03
CA GLY A 647 14.18 6.48 -12.44
C GLY A 647 13.94 7.96 -12.71
N ASN A 648 14.76 8.83 -12.20
CA ASN A 648 14.88 10.22 -12.71
C ASN A 648 15.83 10.32 -13.88
#